data_35a8612674d19178491c44ea198ec439
#
_entry.id   35a8612674d19178491c44ea198ec439
#
_cell.length_a   1.000
_cell.length_b   1.000
_cell.length_c   1.000
_cell.angle_alpha   90.00
_cell.angle_beta   90.00
_cell.angle_gamma   90.00
#
_symmetry.space_group_name_H-M   'P 1'
#
loop_
_entity.id
_entity.type
_entity.pdbx_description
1 polymer ?
#
loop_
_entity_poly.entity_id
_entity_poly.type
_entity_poly.pdbx_seq_one_letter_code
_entity_poly.pdbx_strand_id
1 'polypeptide(L)'
;MSREFSLQNTRNIGIMAHIDAGKTTTTERILFYTGRTHKIGEVHEGAATMDWMEQEQERGITITSAATTAQWKGHRINIIDTPGHVDFTVEVERSLRVLDGAVGVFSAKEGVEPQSETVWRQADRYDVPRIAYVNKMDIIGADYLNVIESMRDRLRANAIAIQLPIGAENDFDGIIDLIEEKAHMFHDDLGQNIEVTDIPAEFLEQVATLRAELVEKVAELDEELTMKYLEGEEITIAELKAALRKGVVEVKIFPVICGSSYRNKGVQLMMDAVIDYLPAPTDVPAIVGHLEDGTETIRKSSDEEPFSALAFKIMTDPYVGKLTFFRVYSGVLQSGSYVLNATKGKRERIGRILQMHANARQEISDVYSGDIASAVGLKDTSTGDTLCDEKHPVILESMNFPDPVIEIAVEPKTKADQDKLGVALGKLTEEDPTLRAHTDEETGQTILAGMGELHLDIIIDRMRREFKVETNVGKPQVAYRETFRQPARVEGKFVRQSGGRGQYGHVWVEFEPLEAGSGNVFESKVVGGSVPREYIAPALAGIEESMKNGVIAGFPLVDVKATIVDGSYHDVDSNEMAFKVAGSLALKAAKEKCKAVLLEPIMKVEVTVPEEYMGDVMGMLNSRRGRIEGMDARAGAQIIRSKVPLSEMFGYSTTLRSGTQGRGTFSMELSHYEEVPKSIAEEIVSKAKGGE
;
A
#
# COMPACT_ATOMS: atom_id res chain seq x y z
N MET A 1 -24.44 13.68 -22.08
CA MET A 1 -24.31 15.10 -21.61
C MET A 1 -22.85 15.50 -21.75
N SER A 2 -22.52 16.79 -21.91
CA SER A 2 -21.12 17.23 -21.89
C SER A 2 -20.58 17.13 -20.46
N ARG A 3 -19.30 16.74 -20.29
CA ARG A 3 -18.66 16.72 -18.98
C ARG A 3 -18.65 18.12 -18.36
N GLU A 4 -18.78 18.18 -17.04
CA GLU A 4 -18.83 19.42 -16.27
C GLU A 4 -17.47 20.14 -16.23
N PHE A 5 -16.39 19.38 -16.05
CA PHE A 5 -15.00 19.87 -16.01
C PHE A 5 -14.18 19.21 -17.11
N SER A 6 -13.32 19.98 -17.79
CA SER A 6 -12.38 19.43 -18.76
C SER A 6 -11.36 18.50 -18.07
N LEU A 7 -10.74 17.61 -18.84
CA LEU A 7 -9.63 16.77 -18.34
C LEU A 7 -8.49 17.60 -17.76
N GLN A 8 -8.15 18.72 -18.42
CA GLN A 8 -7.11 19.64 -17.95
C GLN A 8 -7.41 20.28 -16.61
N ASN A 9 -8.71 20.47 -16.29
CA ASN A 9 -9.17 21.02 -15.02
C ASN A 9 -9.54 19.96 -13.99
N THR A 10 -9.09 18.73 -14.18
CA THR A 10 -9.27 17.64 -13.24
C THR A 10 -7.94 17.32 -12.54
N ARG A 11 -7.97 17.05 -11.24
CA ARG A 11 -6.82 16.60 -10.44
C ARG A 11 -7.25 15.37 -9.65
N ASN A 12 -6.45 14.30 -9.73
CA ASN A 12 -6.63 13.09 -8.92
C ASN A 12 -5.46 13.01 -7.96
N ILE A 13 -5.68 13.38 -6.70
CA ILE A 13 -4.61 13.50 -5.73
C ILE A 13 -4.80 12.58 -4.54
N GLY A 14 -3.68 12.10 -3.99
CA GLY A 14 -3.61 11.45 -2.70
C GLY A 14 -3.07 12.41 -1.64
N ILE A 15 -3.58 12.26 -0.42
CA ILE A 15 -2.98 12.91 0.74
C ILE A 15 -2.28 11.82 1.55
N MET A 16 -0.96 11.90 1.63
CA MET A 16 -0.12 10.92 2.31
C MET A 16 0.66 11.58 3.44
N ALA A 17 0.79 10.89 4.55
CA ALA A 17 1.45 11.42 5.74
C ALA A 17 1.84 10.29 6.69
N HIS A 18 2.76 10.56 7.62
CA HIS A 18 2.89 9.72 8.81
C HIS A 18 1.73 9.96 9.80
N ILE A 19 1.60 9.08 10.78
CA ILE A 19 0.62 9.22 11.86
C ILE A 19 0.83 10.57 12.54
N ASP A 20 -0.27 11.23 12.89
CA ASP A 20 -0.28 12.55 13.57
C ASP A 20 0.33 13.74 12.80
N ALA A 21 0.74 13.62 11.52
CA ALA A 21 1.16 14.79 10.73
C ALA A 21 0.02 15.79 10.45
N GLY A 22 -1.22 15.39 10.71
CA GLY A 22 -2.42 16.21 10.49
C GLY A 22 -3.07 15.97 9.13
N LYS A 23 -2.92 14.79 8.56
CA LYS A 23 -3.53 14.37 7.29
C LYS A 23 -5.04 14.58 7.27
N THR A 24 -5.78 13.94 8.18
CA THR A 24 -7.25 14.04 8.27
C THR A 24 -7.69 15.48 8.51
N THR A 25 -7.00 16.22 9.39
CA THR A 25 -7.27 17.64 9.61
C THR A 25 -7.13 18.45 8.32
N THR A 26 -6.09 18.19 7.53
CA THR A 26 -5.87 18.87 6.25
C THR A 26 -6.99 18.56 5.27
N THR A 27 -7.40 17.28 5.15
CA THR A 27 -8.50 16.87 4.28
C THR A 27 -9.83 17.50 4.70
N GLU A 28 -10.13 17.55 5.99
CA GLU A 28 -11.33 18.22 6.52
C GLU A 28 -11.34 19.72 6.19
N ARG A 29 -10.19 20.40 6.25
CA ARG A 29 -10.09 21.82 5.85
C ARG A 29 -10.30 22.04 4.35
N ILE A 30 -9.80 21.12 3.50
CA ILE A 30 -10.10 21.15 2.07
C ILE A 30 -11.61 21.05 1.85
N LEU A 31 -12.29 20.12 2.51
CA LEU A 31 -13.74 19.95 2.40
C LEU A 31 -14.51 21.20 2.88
N PHE A 32 -14.06 21.84 3.94
CA PHE A 32 -14.65 23.05 4.45
C PHE A 32 -14.50 24.21 3.46
N TYR A 33 -13.29 24.52 2.97
CA TYR A 33 -13.07 25.63 2.05
C TYR A 33 -13.70 25.43 0.66
N THR A 34 -13.91 24.19 0.27
CA THR A 34 -14.62 23.85 -0.98
C THR A 34 -16.15 23.80 -0.81
N GLY A 35 -16.68 24.14 0.39
CA GLY A 35 -18.10 24.17 0.68
C GLY A 35 -18.79 22.81 0.72
N ARG A 36 -18.02 21.73 0.84
CA ARG A 36 -18.56 20.37 0.95
C ARG A 36 -19.05 20.05 2.37
N THR A 37 -18.47 20.69 3.37
CA THR A 37 -18.93 20.63 4.76
C THR A 37 -19.22 22.04 5.27
N HIS A 38 -20.24 22.16 6.12
CA HIS A 38 -20.61 23.45 6.71
C HIS A 38 -19.97 23.69 8.08
N LYS A 39 -19.38 22.65 8.65
CA LYS A 39 -18.68 22.68 9.93
C LYS A 39 -17.28 22.12 9.74
N ILE A 40 -16.35 22.68 10.48
CA ILE A 40 -14.99 22.12 10.57
C ILE A 40 -15.10 20.89 11.45
N GLY A 41 -14.77 19.71 10.90
CA GLY A 41 -14.65 18.46 11.65
C GLY A 41 -13.34 18.45 12.43
N GLU A 42 -13.41 18.24 13.74
CA GLU A 42 -12.21 18.05 14.58
C GLU A 42 -11.98 16.55 14.81
N VAL A 43 -10.77 16.09 14.50
CA VAL A 43 -10.38 14.67 14.62
C VAL A 43 -10.48 14.22 16.08
N HIS A 44 -10.03 15.04 17.02
CA HIS A 44 -10.05 14.72 18.46
C HIS A 44 -11.46 14.63 19.07
N GLU A 45 -12.45 15.19 18.39
CA GLU A 45 -13.86 15.12 18.81
C GLU A 45 -14.63 14.00 18.11
N GLY A 46 -13.97 13.20 17.25
CA GLY A 46 -14.60 12.17 16.44
C GLY A 46 -15.60 12.69 15.40
N ALA A 47 -15.46 13.99 15.03
CA ALA A 47 -16.35 14.69 14.11
C ALA A 47 -15.83 14.75 12.66
N ALA A 48 -14.70 14.10 12.37
CA ALA A 48 -14.12 14.08 11.04
C ALA A 48 -14.99 13.30 10.05
N THR A 49 -15.28 13.91 8.92
CA THR A 49 -16.18 13.38 7.89
C THR A 49 -15.55 12.25 7.09
N MET A 50 -14.21 12.30 6.92
CA MET A 50 -13.46 11.30 6.14
C MET A 50 -13.17 10.04 6.93
N ASP A 51 -13.00 10.12 8.25
CA ASP A 51 -12.87 8.96 9.14
C ASP A 51 -14.28 8.44 9.50
N TRP A 52 -14.89 7.69 8.57
CA TRP A 52 -16.29 7.25 8.67
C TRP A 52 -16.48 6.02 9.53
N MET A 53 -15.41 5.24 9.79
CA MET A 53 -15.46 4.07 10.66
C MET A 53 -15.36 4.49 12.13
N GLU A 54 -16.16 3.86 12.99
CA GLU A 54 -16.08 4.09 14.44
C GLU A 54 -14.65 3.85 14.98
N GLN A 55 -13.95 2.83 14.46
CA GLN A 55 -12.57 2.52 14.85
C GLN A 55 -11.57 3.62 14.44
N GLU A 56 -11.76 4.28 13.30
CA GLU A 56 -10.95 5.41 12.89
C GLU A 56 -11.14 6.59 13.84
N GLN A 57 -12.38 6.90 14.20
CA GLN A 57 -12.73 7.96 15.12
C GLN A 57 -12.24 7.69 16.55
N GLU A 58 -12.40 6.45 17.05
CA GLU A 58 -11.94 6.06 18.39
C GLU A 58 -10.43 6.06 18.54
N ARG A 59 -9.71 5.68 17.47
CA ARG A 59 -8.24 5.54 17.48
C ARG A 59 -7.52 6.78 16.97
N GLY A 60 -8.23 7.69 16.30
CA GLY A 60 -7.65 8.89 15.67
C GLY A 60 -6.72 8.59 14.50
N ILE A 61 -6.89 7.45 13.82
CA ILE A 61 -6.08 7.03 12.67
C ILE A 61 -6.96 6.65 11.50
N THR A 62 -6.55 6.98 10.29
CA THR A 62 -7.19 6.48 9.06
C THR A 62 -6.78 5.03 8.81
N ILE A 63 -7.75 4.15 8.66
CA ILE A 63 -7.59 2.72 8.45
C ILE A 63 -7.82 2.37 6.98
N THR A 64 -8.91 2.90 6.41
CA THR A 64 -9.27 2.67 5.01
C THR A 64 -9.18 3.95 4.20
N SER A 65 -8.70 3.83 2.96
CA SER A 65 -8.71 4.98 2.06
C SER A 65 -10.14 5.45 1.78
N ALA A 66 -10.38 6.74 1.87
CA ALA A 66 -11.65 7.38 1.54
C ALA A 66 -11.49 8.26 0.30
N ALA A 67 -12.44 8.16 -0.63
CA ALA A 67 -12.44 8.98 -1.83
C ALA A 67 -13.51 10.06 -1.74
N THR A 68 -13.16 11.30 -2.06
CA THR A 68 -14.09 12.42 -2.11
C THR A 68 -13.78 13.34 -3.28
N THR A 69 -14.76 14.15 -3.67
CA THR A 69 -14.60 15.11 -4.77
C THR A 69 -14.87 16.52 -4.26
N ALA A 70 -13.94 17.42 -4.51
CA ALA A 70 -14.02 18.83 -4.20
C ALA A 70 -13.93 19.68 -5.49
N GLN A 71 -14.29 20.97 -5.39
CA GLN A 71 -14.16 21.93 -6.49
C GLN A 71 -13.42 23.17 -5.99
N TRP A 72 -12.39 23.59 -6.72
CA TRP A 72 -11.61 24.76 -6.36
C TRP A 72 -11.22 25.56 -7.60
N LYS A 73 -11.51 26.84 -7.63
CA LYS A 73 -11.15 27.78 -8.72
C LYS A 73 -11.36 27.19 -10.14
N GLY A 74 -12.54 26.61 -10.39
CA GLY A 74 -12.89 26.02 -11.68
C GLY A 74 -12.24 24.65 -12.00
N HIS A 75 -11.59 24.05 -11.01
CA HIS A 75 -11.04 22.70 -11.11
C HIS A 75 -11.84 21.73 -10.26
N ARG A 76 -11.89 20.49 -10.74
CA ARG A 76 -12.36 19.32 -9.99
C ARG A 76 -11.18 18.63 -9.36
N ILE A 77 -11.22 18.41 -8.07
CA ILE A 77 -10.18 17.73 -7.32
C ILE A 77 -10.79 16.47 -6.71
N ASN A 78 -10.40 15.31 -7.20
CA ASN A 78 -10.70 14.03 -6.59
C ASN A 78 -9.59 13.74 -5.58
N ILE A 79 -9.95 13.50 -4.34
CA ILE A 79 -9.02 13.30 -3.24
C ILE A 79 -9.18 11.87 -2.72
N ILE A 80 -8.09 11.14 -2.63
CA ILE A 80 -8.03 9.86 -1.92
C ILE A 80 -7.20 10.08 -0.66
N ASP A 81 -7.85 9.97 0.48
CA ASP A 81 -7.20 10.00 1.78
C ASP A 81 -6.62 8.62 2.08
N THR A 82 -5.29 8.52 2.26
CA THR A 82 -4.60 7.24 2.43
C THR A 82 -4.23 6.99 3.89
N PRO A 83 -4.25 5.73 4.38
CA PRO A 83 -3.76 5.41 5.71
C PRO A 83 -2.30 5.80 5.91
N GLY A 84 -1.94 6.16 7.14
CA GLY A 84 -0.54 6.46 7.50
C GLY A 84 0.17 5.33 8.23
N HIS A 85 -0.51 4.23 8.57
CA HIS A 85 0.05 3.13 9.35
C HIS A 85 0.60 2.01 8.47
N VAL A 86 1.74 1.44 8.88
CA VAL A 86 2.46 0.39 8.09
C VAL A 86 1.64 -0.89 7.85
N ASP A 87 0.72 -1.25 8.76
CA ASP A 87 -0.16 -2.41 8.58
C ASP A 87 -1.13 -2.23 7.39
N PHE A 88 -1.31 -0.99 6.91
CA PHE A 88 -2.20 -0.61 5.81
C PHE A 88 -1.46 -0.11 4.58
N THR A 89 -0.18 -0.46 4.42
CA THR A 89 0.63 -0.06 3.25
C THR A 89 0.01 -0.45 1.92
N VAL A 90 -0.74 -1.54 1.88
CA VAL A 90 -1.47 -1.99 0.69
C VAL A 90 -2.59 -1.03 0.29
N GLU A 91 -3.27 -0.41 1.26
CA GLU A 91 -4.24 0.66 0.98
C GLU A 91 -3.57 1.87 0.34
N VAL A 92 -2.35 2.19 0.80
CA VAL A 92 -1.53 3.26 0.21
C VAL A 92 -1.13 2.91 -1.22
N GLU A 93 -0.59 1.70 -1.46
CA GLU A 93 -0.19 1.26 -2.81
C GLU A 93 -1.35 1.24 -3.80
N ARG A 94 -2.52 0.72 -3.39
CA ARG A 94 -3.74 0.76 -4.20
C ARG A 94 -4.13 2.18 -4.60
N SER A 95 -4.04 3.09 -3.65
CA SER A 95 -4.36 4.50 -3.87
C SER A 95 -3.35 5.16 -4.80
N LEU A 96 -2.05 5.00 -4.54
CA LEU A 96 -0.98 5.57 -5.37
C LEU A 96 -1.06 5.13 -6.84
N ARG A 97 -1.52 3.90 -7.09
CA ARG A 97 -1.65 3.35 -8.45
C ARG A 97 -2.69 4.10 -9.31
N VAL A 98 -3.68 4.71 -8.69
CA VAL A 98 -4.79 5.38 -9.38
C VAL A 98 -4.74 6.91 -9.28
N LEU A 99 -3.70 7.45 -8.67
CA LEU A 99 -3.48 8.89 -8.53
C LEU A 99 -2.61 9.45 -9.65
N ASP A 100 -2.85 10.71 -9.98
CA ASP A 100 -1.99 11.47 -10.88
C ASP A 100 -0.93 12.27 -10.12
N GLY A 101 -1.21 12.60 -8.85
CA GLY A 101 -0.28 13.32 -8.00
C GLY A 101 -0.60 13.13 -6.54
N ALA A 102 0.26 13.61 -5.66
CA ALA A 102 0.06 13.50 -4.21
C ALA A 102 0.53 14.74 -3.46
N VAL A 103 -0.05 14.95 -2.27
CA VAL A 103 0.39 15.90 -1.27
C VAL A 103 0.98 15.14 -0.11
N GLY A 104 2.28 15.26 0.08
CA GLY A 104 2.99 14.70 1.24
C GLY A 104 2.92 15.67 2.42
N VAL A 105 2.22 15.30 3.48
CA VAL A 105 2.08 16.14 4.68
C VAL A 105 3.14 15.75 5.70
N PHE A 106 3.96 16.73 6.10
CA PHE A 106 5.03 16.58 7.09
C PHE A 106 4.74 17.48 8.29
N SER A 107 5.12 17.04 9.47
CA SER A 107 5.06 17.89 10.65
C SER A 107 6.25 18.86 10.66
N ALA A 108 6.00 20.15 10.93
CA ALA A 108 7.03 21.17 11.02
C ALA A 108 8.04 20.92 12.15
N LYS A 109 7.67 20.13 13.15
CA LYS A 109 8.53 19.77 14.28
C LYS A 109 9.27 18.45 14.05
N GLU A 110 8.54 17.40 13.66
CA GLU A 110 9.08 16.05 13.52
C GLU A 110 9.83 15.87 12.19
N GLY A 111 9.44 16.62 11.14
CA GLY A 111 10.01 16.54 9.79
C GLY A 111 9.75 15.18 9.13
N VAL A 112 10.78 14.57 8.54
CA VAL A 112 10.66 13.26 7.90
C VAL A 112 10.74 12.14 8.94
N GLU A 113 9.66 11.41 9.13
CA GLU A 113 9.51 10.24 9.99
C GLU A 113 9.73 8.93 9.19
N PRO A 114 10.03 7.78 9.83
CA PRO A 114 10.18 6.49 9.12
C PRO A 114 9.00 6.11 8.24
N GLN A 115 7.78 6.39 8.71
CA GLN A 115 6.57 6.16 7.93
C GLN A 115 6.48 7.09 6.71
N SER A 116 6.93 8.36 6.86
CA SER A 116 7.04 9.29 5.73
C SER A 116 7.99 8.74 4.66
N GLU A 117 9.13 8.16 5.07
CA GLU A 117 10.08 7.54 4.14
C GLU A 117 9.43 6.37 3.38
N THR A 118 8.71 5.50 4.08
CA THR A 118 8.04 4.34 3.46
C THR A 118 7.04 4.79 2.39
N VAL A 119 6.14 5.70 2.75
CA VAL A 119 5.11 6.19 1.82
C VAL A 119 5.74 6.98 0.66
N TRP A 120 6.80 7.76 0.94
CA TRP A 120 7.53 8.49 -0.09
C TRP A 120 8.19 7.57 -1.10
N ARG A 121 8.86 6.48 -0.65
CA ARG A 121 9.46 5.46 -1.53
C ARG A 121 8.43 4.68 -2.32
N GLN A 122 7.25 4.42 -1.75
CA GLN A 122 6.15 3.83 -2.50
C GLN A 122 5.71 4.76 -3.64
N ALA A 123 5.60 6.06 -3.37
CA ALA A 123 5.27 7.04 -4.40
C ALA A 123 6.40 7.17 -5.46
N ASP A 124 7.68 6.99 -5.09
CA ASP A 124 8.80 6.91 -6.04
C ASP A 124 8.67 5.68 -6.96
N ARG A 125 8.27 4.55 -6.41
CA ARG A 125 8.09 3.30 -7.18
C ARG A 125 7.04 3.43 -8.30
N TYR A 126 6.05 4.28 -8.09
CA TYR A 126 4.97 4.52 -9.05
C TYR A 126 5.13 5.84 -9.81
N ASP A 127 6.29 6.50 -9.71
CA ASP A 127 6.59 7.79 -10.34
C ASP A 127 5.49 8.84 -10.13
N VAL A 128 4.92 8.90 -8.90
CA VAL A 128 3.82 9.81 -8.58
C VAL A 128 4.35 11.22 -8.34
N PRO A 129 3.98 12.22 -9.16
CA PRO A 129 4.29 13.63 -8.93
C PRO A 129 3.78 14.13 -7.58
N ARG A 130 4.57 14.94 -6.86
CA ARG A 130 4.25 15.35 -5.48
C ARG A 130 4.60 16.79 -5.18
N ILE A 131 3.82 17.35 -4.27
CA ILE A 131 4.18 18.54 -3.50
C ILE A 131 4.27 18.16 -2.03
N ALA A 132 5.11 18.85 -1.26
CA ALA A 132 5.24 18.64 0.18
C ALA A 132 4.55 19.78 0.93
N TYR A 133 3.74 19.45 1.92
CA TYR A 133 3.05 20.40 2.79
C TYR A 133 3.56 20.24 4.22
N VAL A 134 4.34 21.23 4.68
CA VAL A 134 4.84 21.31 6.05
C VAL A 134 3.75 21.89 6.93
N ASN A 135 3.06 21.03 7.63
CA ASN A 135 1.92 21.31 8.50
C ASN A 135 2.36 21.54 9.94
N LYS A 136 1.46 22.05 10.78
CA LYS A 136 1.69 22.31 12.20
C LYS A 136 2.76 23.39 12.45
N MET A 137 2.79 24.43 11.64
CA MET A 137 3.67 25.59 11.87
C MET A 137 3.38 26.33 13.18
N ASP A 138 2.23 26.06 13.81
CA ASP A 138 1.74 26.63 15.07
C ASP A 138 2.26 25.94 16.34
N ILE A 139 2.95 24.78 16.22
CA ILE A 139 3.43 24.05 17.39
C ILE A 139 4.84 24.47 17.82
N ILE A 140 5.14 24.31 19.12
CA ILE A 140 6.45 24.60 19.69
C ILE A 140 7.53 23.72 19.06
N GLY A 141 8.58 24.34 18.53
CA GLY A 141 9.68 23.67 17.82
C GLY A 141 9.44 23.50 16.32
N ALA A 142 8.46 24.20 15.75
CA ALA A 142 8.24 24.19 14.30
C ALA A 142 9.40 24.87 13.55
N ASP A 143 10.00 24.16 12.60
CA ASP A 143 11.11 24.66 11.75
C ASP A 143 10.93 24.17 10.30
N TYR A 144 10.43 25.08 9.47
CA TYR A 144 10.16 24.80 8.06
C TYR A 144 11.39 24.43 7.24
N LEU A 145 12.49 25.18 7.43
CA LEU A 145 13.71 24.97 6.64
C LEU A 145 14.42 23.68 7.04
N ASN A 146 14.40 23.33 8.33
CA ASN A 146 14.93 22.05 8.80
C ASN A 146 14.15 20.85 8.22
N VAL A 147 12.85 20.97 7.99
CA VAL A 147 12.06 19.91 7.31
C VAL A 147 12.54 19.74 5.88
N ILE A 148 12.81 20.82 5.14
CA ILE A 148 13.32 20.75 3.76
C ILE A 148 14.68 20.05 3.73
N GLU A 149 15.61 20.43 4.62
CA GLU A 149 16.90 19.75 4.73
C GLU A 149 16.74 18.27 5.09
N SER A 150 15.84 17.94 6.01
CA SER A 150 15.51 16.55 6.35
C SER A 150 14.97 15.76 5.14
N MET A 151 14.20 16.39 4.26
CA MET A 151 13.73 15.78 3.01
C MET A 151 14.90 15.53 2.03
N ARG A 152 15.82 16.48 1.90
CA ARG A 152 17.02 16.34 1.06
C ARG A 152 17.92 15.21 1.55
N ASP A 153 18.17 15.16 2.85
CA ASP A 153 19.06 14.18 3.46
C ASP A 153 18.48 12.77 3.50
N ARG A 154 17.25 12.62 3.98
CA ARG A 154 16.65 11.32 4.28
C ARG A 154 15.88 10.72 3.11
N LEU A 155 15.15 11.55 2.35
CA LEU A 155 14.39 11.11 1.19
C LEU A 155 15.22 11.22 -0.10
N ARG A 156 16.37 11.92 -0.05
CA ARG A 156 17.16 12.30 -1.23
C ARG A 156 16.29 13.03 -2.27
N ALA A 157 15.29 13.74 -1.79
CA ALA A 157 14.36 14.48 -2.61
C ALA A 157 14.98 15.82 -3.03
N ASN A 158 14.82 16.22 -4.30
CA ASN A 158 15.13 17.57 -4.75
C ASN A 158 14.01 18.52 -4.28
N ALA A 159 13.95 18.74 -2.95
CA ALA A 159 12.95 19.56 -2.30
C ALA A 159 13.35 21.04 -2.37
N ILE A 160 12.40 21.88 -2.80
CA ILE A 160 12.63 23.33 -2.97
C ILE A 160 11.52 24.14 -2.31
N ALA A 161 11.91 25.15 -1.53
CA ALA A 161 10.95 26.08 -0.95
C ALA A 161 10.30 26.94 -2.05
N ILE A 162 8.97 26.95 -2.12
CA ILE A 162 8.20 27.90 -2.92
C ILE A 162 7.44 28.91 -2.05
N GLN A 163 7.48 28.69 -0.74
CA GLN A 163 6.93 29.56 0.28
C GLN A 163 7.91 29.75 1.43
N LEU A 164 7.71 30.81 2.21
CA LEU A 164 8.40 31.07 3.46
C LEU A 164 7.39 31.47 4.53
N PRO A 165 7.34 30.83 5.72
CA PRO A 165 6.45 31.23 6.79
C PRO A 165 6.83 32.58 7.39
N ILE A 166 5.85 33.39 7.75
CA ILE A 166 5.99 34.61 8.55
C ILE A 166 5.72 34.22 10.00
N GLY A 167 6.78 34.13 10.77
CA GLY A 167 6.71 33.62 12.13
C GLY A 167 6.62 32.08 12.22
N ALA A 168 6.64 31.57 13.42
CA ALA A 168 6.48 30.19 13.78
C ALA A 168 5.78 30.07 15.14
N GLU A 169 5.26 28.89 15.47
CA GLU A 169 4.58 28.63 16.75
C GLU A 169 3.35 29.56 16.90
N ASN A 170 3.25 30.24 18.04
CA ASN A 170 2.13 31.17 18.28
C ASN A 170 2.17 32.41 17.38
N ASP A 171 3.33 32.76 16.85
CA ASP A 171 3.55 33.93 16.00
C ASP A 171 3.48 33.60 14.50
N PHE A 172 2.97 32.42 14.13
CA PHE A 172 2.74 32.08 12.74
C PHE A 172 1.52 32.82 12.20
N ASP A 173 1.75 33.95 11.52
CA ASP A 173 0.70 34.87 11.08
C ASP A 173 0.53 34.99 9.58
N GLY A 174 1.50 34.54 8.79
CA GLY A 174 1.43 34.67 7.35
C GLY A 174 2.34 33.73 6.59
N ILE A 175 2.28 33.81 5.27
CA ILE A 175 3.06 33.01 4.33
C ILE A 175 3.50 33.93 3.18
N ILE A 176 4.78 33.94 2.87
CA ILE A 176 5.36 34.59 1.71
C ILE A 176 5.39 33.61 0.55
N ASP A 177 4.83 33.99 -0.58
CA ASP A 177 4.98 33.27 -1.87
C ASP A 177 6.27 33.75 -2.53
N LEU A 178 7.24 32.83 -2.70
CA LEU A 178 8.55 33.12 -3.29
C LEU A 178 8.49 33.28 -4.81
N ILE A 179 7.43 32.81 -5.47
CA ILE A 179 7.25 32.92 -6.91
C ILE A 179 6.63 34.27 -7.26
N GLU A 180 5.55 34.65 -6.58
CA GLU A 180 4.85 35.91 -6.82
C GLU A 180 5.40 37.09 -6.03
N GLU A 181 6.30 36.83 -5.08
CA GLU A 181 6.92 37.82 -4.19
C GLU A 181 5.89 38.67 -3.44
N LYS A 182 4.91 37.97 -2.85
CA LYS A 182 3.85 38.56 -2.03
C LYS A 182 3.70 37.86 -0.70
N ALA A 183 3.25 38.59 0.30
CA ALA A 183 2.94 38.05 1.61
C ALA A 183 1.42 37.91 1.76
N HIS A 184 0.97 36.76 2.27
CA HIS A 184 -0.41 36.43 2.59
C HIS A 184 -0.56 36.42 4.11
N MET A 185 -1.26 37.43 4.66
CA MET A 185 -1.48 37.58 6.10
C MET A 185 -2.87 37.08 6.47
N PHE A 186 -2.97 36.29 7.54
CA PHE A 186 -4.23 35.71 8.02
C PHE A 186 -4.74 36.51 9.20
N HIS A 187 -5.97 37.06 9.09
CA HIS A 187 -6.56 37.97 10.07
C HIS A 187 -7.72 37.37 10.88
N ASP A 188 -8.12 36.14 10.59
CA ASP A 188 -9.20 35.48 11.32
C ASP A 188 -8.86 33.99 11.64
N ASP A 189 -9.57 33.46 12.63
CA ASP A 189 -9.36 32.06 13.08
C ASP A 189 -9.88 31.01 12.06
N LEU A 190 -10.71 31.43 11.10
CA LEU A 190 -11.21 30.55 10.03
C LEU A 190 -10.35 30.64 8.76
N GLY A 191 -9.33 31.49 8.73
CA GLY A 191 -8.44 31.66 7.59
C GLY A 191 -9.15 32.14 6.31
N GLN A 192 -10.31 32.75 6.44
CA GLN A 192 -11.11 33.26 5.28
C GLN A 192 -10.70 34.66 4.88
N ASN A 193 -10.20 35.45 5.82
CA ASN A 193 -9.75 36.82 5.57
C ASN A 193 -8.24 36.83 5.37
N ILE A 194 -7.81 36.67 4.10
CA ILE A 194 -6.40 36.67 3.70
C ILE A 194 -6.09 38.01 3.03
N GLU A 195 -5.20 38.77 3.61
CA GLU A 195 -4.70 40.03 3.03
C GLU A 195 -3.42 39.76 2.26
N VAL A 196 -3.36 40.17 1.00
CA VAL A 196 -2.15 40.10 0.18
C VAL A 196 -1.43 41.43 0.25
N THR A 197 -0.19 41.39 0.79
CA THR A 197 0.65 42.55 1.01
C THR A 197 2.00 42.43 0.36
N ASP A 198 2.81 43.51 0.41
CA ASP A 198 4.23 43.41 0.06
C ASP A 198 4.98 42.69 1.17
N ILE A 199 6.13 42.11 0.83
CA ILE A 199 6.98 41.36 1.75
C ILE A 199 7.49 42.29 2.87
N PRO A 200 7.33 41.90 4.16
CA PRO A 200 7.88 42.67 5.25
C PRO A 200 9.39 42.83 5.14
N ALA A 201 9.90 44.02 5.45
CA ALA A 201 11.33 44.39 5.25
C ALA A 201 12.32 43.41 5.89
N GLU A 202 11.95 42.81 7.02
CA GLU A 202 12.76 41.85 7.76
C GLU A 202 12.99 40.51 7.03
N PHE A 203 12.13 40.17 6.06
CA PHE A 203 12.24 38.90 5.29
C PHE A 203 12.91 39.10 3.92
N LEU A 204 13.16 40.32 3.47
CA LEU A 204 13.65 40.60 2.11
C LEU A 204 14.96 39.87 1.77
N GLU A 205 15.93 39.85 2.69
CA GLU A 205 17.20 39.15 2.47
C GLU A 205 17.05 37.65 2.36
N GLN A 206 16.24 37.06 3.24
CA GLN A 206 15.95 35.62 3.23
C GLN A 206 15.16 35.21 1.99
N VAL A 207 14.15 36.00 1.60
CA VAL A 207 13.38 35.80 0.39
C VAL A 207 14.27 35.87 -0.85
N ALA A 208 15.17 36.86 -0.93
CA ALA A 208 16.09 36.99 -2.08
C ALA A 208 16.97 35.75 -2.20
N THR A 209 17.49 35.22 -1.08
CA THR A 209 18.32 34.00 -1.07
C THR A 209 17.53 32.77 -1.52
N LEU A 210 16.35 32.52 -0.94
CA LEU A 210 15.54 31.36 -1.27
C LEU A 210 14.98 31.42 -2.69
N ARG A 211 14.60 32.63 -3.15
CA ARG A 211 14.16 32.84 -4.52
C ARG A 211 15.27 32.59 -5.52
N ALA A 212 16.49 33.02 -5.23
CA ALA A 212 17.66 32.74 -6.11
C ALA A 212 17.90 31.23 -6.23
N GLU A 213 17.83 30.48 -5.12
CA GLU A 213 17.94 29.02 -5.13
C GLU A 213 16.77 28.39 -5.95
N LEU A 214 15.54 28.87 -5.77
CA LEU A 214 14.38 28.39 -6.50
C LEU A 214 14.56 28.61 -8.02
N VAL A 215 14.94 29.82 -8.44
CA VAL A 215 15.10 30.14 -9.87
C VAL A 215 16.22 29.32 -10.48
N GLU A 216 17.36 29.17 -9.80
CA GLU A 216 18.48 28.33 -10.25
C GLU A 216 18.05 26.88 -10.44
N LYS A 217 17.42 26.27 -9.44
CA LYS A 217 16.97 24.87 -9.49
C LYS A 217 15.90 24.61 -10.53
N VAL A 218 14.99 25.55 -10.75
CA VAL A 218 13.96 25.41 -11.77
C VAL A 218 14.54 25.64 -13.18
N ALA A 219 15.47 26.59 -13.33
CA ALA A 219 16.16 26.82 -14.59
C ALA A 219 16.94 25.58 -15.08
N GLU A 220 17.55 24.81 -14.17
CA GLU A 220 18.24 23.54 -14.49
C GLU A 220 17.33 22.50 -15.18
N LEU A 221 16.00 22.61 -15.04
CA LEU A 221 15.02 21.66 -15.59
C LEU A 221 14.64 21.92 -17.05
N ASP A 222 14.98 23.09 -17.59
CA ASP A 222 14.61 23.51 -18.94
C ASP A 222 15.77 24.21 -19.65
N GLU A 223 16.14 23.73 -20.83
CA GLU A 223 17.32 24.24 -21.57
C GLU A 223 17.20 25.73 -21.92
N GLU A 224 16.00 26.21 -22.30
CA GLU A 224 15.77 27.61 -22.62
C GLU A 224 15.91 28.51 -21.40
N LEU A 225 15.36 28.08 -20.27
CA LEU A 225 15.50 28.80 -18.99
C LEU A 225 16.92 28.75 -18.45
N THR A 226 17.64 27.64 -18.64
CA THR A 226 19.06 27.56 -18.30
C THR A 226 19.86 28.63 -19.04
N MET A 227 19.61 28.79 -20.34
CA MET A 227 20.31 29.83 -21.17
C MET A 227 19.98 31.24 -20.68
N LYS A 228 18.70 31.55 -20.45
CA LYS A 228 18.25 32.85 -19.90
C LYS A 228 18.92 33.15 -18.56
N TYR A 229 18.93 32.15 -17.67
CA TYR A 229 19.57 32.28 -16.33
C TYR A 229 21.06 32.60 -16.43
N LEU A 230 21.81 31.88 -17.32
CA LEU A 230 23.24 32.09 -17.52
C LEU A 230 23.56 33.42 -18.19
N GLU A 231 22.70 33.92 -19.07
CA GLU A 231 22.82 35.21 -19.72
C GLU A 231 22.38 36.39 -18.84
N GLY A 232 21.79 36.11 -17.67
CA GLY A 232 21.28 37.12 -16.73
C GLY A 232 19.98 37.78 -17.20
N GLU A 233 19.25 37.13 -18.10
CA GLU A 233 17.95 37.58 -18.55
C GLU A 233 16.88 37.33 -17.48
N GLU A 234 15.84 38.18 -17.46
CA GLU A 234 14.71 38.03 -16.56
C GLU A 234 13.84 36.81 -16.90
N ILE A 235 13.67 35.90 -15.94
CA ILE A 235 12.71 34.78 -16.01
C ILE A 235 11.39 35.26 -15.45
N THR A 236 10.34 35.26 -16.27
CA THR A 236 9.01 35.69 -15.86
C THR A 236 8.36 34.67 -14.89
N ILE A 237 7.41 35.14 -14.09
CA ILE A 237 6.62 34.26 -13.16
C ILE A 237 5.93 33.13 -13.94
N ALA A 238 5.41 33.41 -15.14
CA ALA A 238 4.75 32.40 -15.98
C ALA A 238 5.70 31.31 -16.45
N GLU A 239 6.91 31.68 -16.89
CA GLU A 239 7.95 30.71 -17.28
C GLU A 239 8.42 29.89 -16.09
N LEU A 240 8.63 30.51 -14.93
CA LEU A 240 9.03 29.86 -13.71
C LEU A 240 7.98 28.83 -13.26
N LYS A 241 6.69 29.20 -13.24
CA LYS A 241 5.57 28.29 -12.91
C LYS A 241 5.47 27.13 -13.90
N ALA A 242 5.61 27.39 -15.19
CA ALA A 242 5.53 26.36 -16.23
C ALA A 242 6.67 25.34 -16.11
N ALA A 243 7.91 25.80 -15.91
CA ALA A 243 9.06 24.92 -15.74
C ALA A 243 9.00 24.15 -14.43
N LEU A 244 8.59 24.78 -13.33
CA LEU A 244 8.37 24.10 -12.05
C LEU A 244 7.32 22.99 -12.20
N ARG A 245 6.17 23.29 -12.82
CA ARG A 245 5.13 22.29 -13.11
C ARG A 245 5.68 21.11 -13.91
N LYS A 246 6.42 21.37 -14.99
CA LYS A 246 7.05 20.36 -15.82
C LYS A 246 7.97 19.47 -14.97
N GLY A 247 8.83 20.07 -14.16
CA GLY A 247 9.73 19.34 -13.27
C GLY A 247 9.00 18.49 -12.22
N VAL A 248 7.87 18.97 -11.68
CA VAL A 248 7.02 18.20 -10.74
C VAL A 248 6.38 17.00 -11.46
N VAL A 249 5.81 17.20 -12.64
CA VAL A 249 5.19 16.13 -13.44
C VAL A 249 6.21 15.05 -13.83
N GLU A 250 7.45 15.45 -14.12
CA GLU A 250 8.58 14.55 -14.43
C GLU A 250 9.26 13.96 -13.17
N VAL A 251 8.71 14.23 -11.99
CA VAL A 251 9.22 13.75 -10.67
C VAL A 251 10.68 14.15 -10.41
N LYS A 252 11.13 15.29 -10.94
CA LYS A 252 12.51 15.79 -10.80
C LYS A 252 12.69 16.78 -9.65
N ILE A 253 11.63 17.46 -9.25
CA ILE A 253 11.64 18.49 -8.21
C ILE A 253 10.36 18.44 -7.40
N PHE A 254 10.47 18.75 -6.11
CA PHE A 254 9.36 18.69 -5.16
C PHE A 254 9.18 20.05 -4.48
N PRO A 255 8.16 20.84 -4.89
CA PRO A 255 7.83 22.09 -4.22
C PRO A 255 7.40 21.84 -2.78
N VAL A 256 7.92 22.65 -1.87
CA VAL A 256 7.59 22.61 -0.45
C VAL A 256 6.83 23.86 -0.08
N ILE A 257 5.66 23.67 0.54
CA ILE A 257 4.76 24.72 1.05
C ILE A 257 4.57 24.55 2.55
N CYS A 258 4.04 25.54 3.22
CA CYS A 258 3.85 25.51 4.67
C CYS A 258 2.45 25.96 5.10
N GLY A 259 2.07 25.60 6.33
CA GLY A 259 0.84 26.03 6.93
C GLY A 259 0.52 25.38 8.27
N SER A 260 -0.63 25.68 8.80
CA SER A 260 -1.25 25.03 9.94
C SER A 260 -2.70 24.70 9.63
N SER A 261 -2.98 23.45 9.34
CA SER A 261 -4.35 22.99 9.08
C SER A 261 -5.23 23.16 10.32
N TYR A 262 -4.68 22.97 11.52
CA TYR A 262 -5.40 23.16 12.77
C TYR A 262 -5.81 24.65 12.98
N ARG A 263 -4.92 25.57 12.68
CA ARG A 263 -5.17 27.01 12.76
C ARG A 263 -5.81 27.62 11.51
N ASN A 264 -6.18 26.79 10.53
CA ASN A 264 -6.82 27.22 9.29
C ASN A 264 -5.97 28.19 8.44
N LYS A 265 -4.64 28.07 8.51
CA LYS A 265 -3.70 28.95 7.79
C LYS A 265 -2.93 28.16 6.72
N GLY A 266 -2.99 28.60 5.46
CA GLY A 266 -2.19 28.04 4.35
C GLY A 266 -2.87 26.94 3.52
N VAL A 267 -4.02 26.40 3.91
CA VAL A 267 -4.69 25.31 3.16
C VAL A 267 -5.19 25.78 1.78
N GLN A 268 -5.70 27.01 1.66
CA GLN A 268 -6.12 27.56 0.38
C GLN A 268 -4.92 27.70 -0.58
N LEU A 269 -3.77 28.14 -0.08
CA LEU A 269 -2.54 28.25 -0.87
C LEU A 269 -2.03 26.87 -1.27
N MET A 270 -2.22 25.84 -0.44
CA MET A 270 -1.94 24.46 -0.80
C MET A 270 -2.84 23.98 -1.94
N MET A 271 -4.14 24.30 -1.91
CA MET A 271 -5.05 23.96 -3.01
C MET A 271 -4.69 24.68 -4.31
N ASP A 272 -4.21 25.92 -4.22
CA ASP A 272 -3.68 26.66 -5.36
C ASP A 272 -2.44 25.95 -5.94
N ALA A 273 -1.51 25.52 -5.08
CA ALA A 273 -0.35 24.75 -5.51
C ALA A 273 -0.72 23.39 -6.14
N VAL A 274 -1.77 22.73 -5.67
CA VAL A 274 -2.30 21.50 -6.28
C VAL A 274 -2.74 21.74 -7.72
N ILE A 275 -3.50 22.79 -7.99
CA ILE A 275 -3.96 23.07 -9.36
C ILE A 275 -2.86 23.61 -10.26
N ASP A 276 -1.89 24.36 -9.70
CA ASP A 276 -0.79 24.95 -10.46
C ASP A 276 0.30 23.93 -10.82
N TYR A 277 0.67 23.02 -9.91
CA TYR A 277 1.86 22.16 -10.07
C TYR A 277 1.58 20.68 -10.23
N LEU A 278 0.48 20.13 -9.69
CA LEU A 278 0.16 18.71 -9.90
C LEU A 278 -0.48 18.46 -11.26
N PRO A 279 -0.24 17.28 -11.86
CA PRO A 279 -0.71 16.98 -13.21
C PRO A 279 -2.23 16.82 -13.32
N ALA A 280 -2.76 17.11 -14.48
CA ALA A 280 -4.03 16.62 -14.95
C ALA A 280 -3.89 15.19 -15.50
N PRO A 281 -4.98 14.44 -15.70
CA PRO A 281 -4.93 13.11 -16.31
C PRO A 281 -4.31 13.08 -17.72
N THR A 282 -4.25 14.22 -18.40
CA THR A 282 -3.63 14.39 -19.71
C THR A 282 -2.13 14.65 -19.67
N ASP A 283 -1.59 15.02 -18.50
CA ASP A 283 -0.18 15.37 -18.34
C ASP A 283 0.68 14.15 -17.94
N VAL A 284 0.01 13.10 -17.44
CA VAL A 284 0.69 11.84 -17.11
C VAL A 284 0.77 10.91 -18.32
N PRO A 285 1.75 9.99 -18.36
CA PRO A 285 1.86 9.02 -19.46
C PRO A 285 0.56 8.21 -19.63
N ALA A 286 0.24 7.89 -20.89
CA ALA A 286 -0.91 7.02 -21.18
C ALA A 286 -0.71 5.65 -20.52
N ILE A 287 -1.78 5.08 -19.97
CA ILE A 287 -1.68 3.81 -19.28
C ILE A 287 -1.37 2.67 -20.26
N VAL A 288 -0.41 1.85 -19.89
CA VAL A 288 -0.06 0.63 -20.61
C VAL A 288 -0.95 -0.51 -20.15
N GLY A 289 -1.39 -1.32 -21.07
CA GLY A 289 -2.14 -2.55 -20.83
C GLY A 289 -1.71 -3.64 -21.81
N HIS A 290 -2.22 -4.83 -21.60
CA HIS A 290 -1.93 -6.00 -22.43
C HIS A 290 -3.23 -6.56 -23.03
N LEU A 291 -3.17 -7.02 -24.26
CA LEU A 291 -4.22 -7.83 -24.87
C LEU A 291 -4.14 -9.28 -24.34
N GLU A 292 -5.14 -10.09 -24.61
CA GLU A 292 -5.16 -11.51 -24.22
C GLU A 292 -3.96 -12.32 -24.75
N ASP A 293 -3.39 -11.90 -25.88
CA ASP A 293 -2.20 -12.52 -26.48
C ASP A 293 -0.88 -12.01 -25.91
N GLY A 294 -0.92 -11.13 -24.88
CA GLY A 294 0.24 -10.52 -24.26
C GLY A 294 0.82 -9.31 -25.00
N THR A 295 0.22 -8.88 -26.12
CA THR A 295 0.65 -7.71 -26.85
C THR A 295 0.39 -6.43 -26.04
N GLU A 296 1.41 -5.57 -25.88
CA GLU A 296 1.26 -4.28 -25.21
C GLU A 296 0.38 -3.33 -26.05
N THR A 297 -0.49 -2.63 -25.37
CA THR A 297 -1.32 -1.56 -25.92
C THR A 297 -1.40 -0.41 -24.94
N ILE A 298 -1.69 0.79 -25.45
CA ILE A 298 -1.86 1.97 -24.60
C ILE A 298 -3.29 2.49 -24.67
N ARG A 299 -3.75 3.09 -23.59
CA ARG A 299 -5.01 3.84 -23.53
C ARG A 299 -4.72 5.29 -23.16
N LYS A 300 -5.06 6.20 -24.07
CA LYS A 300 -4.90 7.65 -23.82
C LYS A 300 -6.04 8.18 -22.97
N SER A 301 -5.77 9.14 -22.12
CA SER A 301 -6.80 9.84 -21.36
C SER A 301 -7.64 10.71 -22.29
N SER A 302 -8.71 10.12 -22.85
CA SER A 302 -9.67 10.78 -23.76
C SER A 302 -11.03 10.14 -23.64
N ASP A 303 -12.09 10.94 -23.73
CA ASP A 303 -13.48 10.45 -23.73
C ASP A 303 -13.85 9.73 -25.03
N GLU A 304 -13.08 9.93 -26.12
CA GLU A 304 -13.30 9.34 -27.44
C GLU A 304 -12.67 7.93 -27.60
N GLU A 305 -11.77 7.58 -26.68
CA GLU A 305 -11.14 6.26 -26.64
C GLU A 305 -12.12 5.19 -26.15
N PRO A 306 -11.90 3.90 -26.46
CA PRO A 306 -12.66 2.81 -25.85
C PRO A 306 -12.55 2.84 -24.32
N PHE A 307 -13.65 2.55 -23.62
CA PHE A 307 -13.69 2.56 -22.17
C PHE A 307 -12.69 1.57 -21.56
N SER A 308 -11.90 2.05 -20.61
CA SER A 308 -11.10 1.23 -19.72
C SER A 308 -10.99 1.86 -18.33
N ALA A 309 -11.07 1.03 -17.30
CA ALA A 309 -11.02 1.43 -15.91
C ALA A 309 -10.36 0.35 -15.05
N LEU A 310 -9.77 0.75 -13.94
CA LEU A 310 -9.19 -0.14 -12.93
C LEU A 310 -10.02 -0.07 -11.65
N ALA A 311 -10.52 -1.23 -11.20
CA ALA A 311 -11.16 -1.36 -9.91
C ALA A 311 -10.08 -1.41 -8.81
N PHE A 312 -9.98 -0.37 -7.99
CA PHE A 312 -8.90 -0.26 -7.02
C PHE A 312 -9.33 -0.49 -5.56
N LYS A 313 -10.63 -0.45 -5.30
CA LYS A 313 -11.16 -0.70 -3.95
C LYS A 313 -12.56 -1.31 -4.01
N ILE A 314 -12.79 -2.29 -3.15
CA ILE A 314 -14.12 -2.86 -2.87
C ILE A 314 -14.50 -2.44 -1.44
N MET A 315 -15.76 -2.12 -1.25
CA MET A 315 -16.34 -1.82 0.06
C MET A 315 -17.73 -2.44 0.15
N THR A 316 -18.05 -3.00 1.30
CA THR A 316 -19.39 -3.50 1.59
C THR A 316 -20.19 -2.43 2.34
N ASP A 317 -21.28 -2.00 1.75
CA ASP A 317 -22.18 -1.03 2.34
C ASP A 317 -23.47 -1.71 2.83
N PRO A 318 -23.95 -1.40 4.04
CA PRO A 318 -25.14 -2.03 4.60
C PRO A 318 -26.43 -1.78 3.79
N TYR A 319 -26.50 -0.67 3.04
CA TYR A 319 -27.72 -0.23 2.34
C TYR A 319 -27.71 -0.56 0.85
N VAL A 320 -26.56 -0.45 0.20
CA VAL A 320 -26.44 -0.63 -1.26
C VAL A 320 -25.69 -1.92 -1.65
N GLY A 321 -25.11 -2.60 -0.68
CA GLY A 321 -24.33 -3.81 -0.89
C GLY A 321 -22.90 -3.53 -1.34
N LYS A 322 -22.41 -4.31 -2.30
CA LYS A 322 -21.03 -4.17 -2.81
C LYS A 322 -20.87 -2.90 -3.63
N LEU A 323 -19.96 -2.05 -3.20
CA LEU A 323 -19.46 -0.86 -3.90
C LEU A 323 -18.09 -1.15 -4.47
N THR A 324 -17.92 -0.94 -5.76
CA THR A 324 -16.64 -1.07 -6.46
C THR A 324 -16.16 0.31 -6.86
N PHE A 325 -15.09 0.78 -6.25
CA PHE A 325 -14.44 2.04 -6.64
C PHE A 325 -13.50 1.77 -7.80
N PHE A 326 -13.58 2.61 -8.82
CA PHE A 326 -12.76 2.48 -10.01
C PHE A 326 -12.31 3.83 -10.54
N ARG A 327 -11.15 3.84 -11.19
CA ARG A 327 -10.67 4.96 -11.97
C ARG A 327 -10.84 4.70 -13.45
N VAL A 328 -11.44 5.64 -14.16
CA VAL A 328 -11.55 5.62 -15.62
C VAL A 328 -10.27 6.18 -16.23
N TYR A 329 -9.57 5.38 -17.04
CA TYR A 329 -8.39 5.80 -17.76
C TYR A 329 -8.71 6.29 -19.18
N SER A 330 -9.71 5.71 -19.82
CA SER A 330 -10.15 6.11 -21.15
C SER A 330 -11.64 5.90 -21.36
N GLY A 331 -12.22 6.65 -22.27
CA GLY A 331 -13.61 6.51 -22.68
C GLY A 331 -14.64 7.02 -21.67
N VAL A 332 -15.87 6.65 -21.91
CA VAL A 332 -17.05 7.04 -21.10
C VAL A 332 -17.83 5.79 -20.72
N LEU A 333 -18.27 5.72 -19.46
CA LEU A 333 -19.13 4.65 -18.97
C LEU A 333 -20.48 5.21 -18.57
N GLN A 334 -21.55 4.55 -19.01
CA GLN A 334 -22.93 4.93 -18.71
C GLN A 334 -23.54 3.98 -17.66
N SER A 335 -24.33 4.54 -16.76
CA SER A 335 -25.14 3.78 -15.81
C SER A 335 -26.08 2.81 -16.55
N GLY A 336 -26.23 1.58 -16.08
CA GLY A 336 -27.05 0.54 -16.70
C GLY A 336 -26.40 -0.22 -17.86
N SER A 337 -25.23 0.20 -18.33
CA SER A 337 -24.49 -0.45 -19.43
C SER A 337 -23.80 -1.75 -18.98
N TYR A 338 -23.20 -2.44 -19.94
CA TYR A 338 -22.38 -3.63 -19.70
C TYR A 338 -20.91 -3.32 -19.91
N VAL A 339 -20.07 -3.99 -19.15
CA VAL A 339 -18.61 -3.97 -19.27
C VAL A 339 -18.05 -5.38 -19.26
N LEU A 340 -16.88 -5.55 -19.82
CA LEU A 340 -16.07 -6.75 -19.68
C LEU A 340 -15.12 -6.57 -18.51
N ASN A 341 -15.18 -7.48 -17.54
CA ASN A 341 -14.09 -7.68 -16.59
C ASN A 341 -13.03 -8.51 -17.32
N ALA A 342 -12.04 -7.85 -17.89
CA ALA A 342 -11.03 -8.47 -18.74
C ALA A 342 -10.12 -9.43 -17.95
N THR A 343 -9.86 -9.14 -16.68
CA THR A 343 -9.02 -9.99 -15.80
C THR A 343 -9.66 -11.37 -15.59
N LYS A 344 -10.99 -11.43 -15.51
CA LYS A 344 -11.74 -12.68 -15.26
C LYS A 344 -12.47 -13.22 -16.50
N GLY A 345 -12.43 -12.50 -17.61
CA GLY A 345 -13.16 -12.87 -18.83
C GLY A 345 -14.68 -12.87 -18.68
N LYS A 346 -15.22 -12.08 -17.74
CA LYS A 346 -16.66 -12.06 -17.42
C LYS A 346 -17.32 -10.76 -17.80
N ARG A 347 -18.52 -10.88 -18.39
CA ARG A 347 -19.39 -9.73 -18.67
C ARG A 347 -20.20 -9.37 -17.43
N GLU A 348 -20.14 -8.10 -17.02
CA GLU A 348 -20.89 -7.60 -15.87
C GLU A 348 -21.76 -6.40 -16.24
N ARG A 349 -22.82 -6.20 -15.50
CA ARG A 349 -23.71 -5.03 -15.68
C ARG A 349 -23.45 -4.00 -14.62
N ILE A 350 -23.18 -2.77 -15.03
CA ILE A 350 -23.15 -1.59 -14.17
C ILE A 350 -24.60 -1.28 -13.74
N GLY A 351 -24.88 -1.33 -12.46
CA GLY A 351 -26.18 -0.92 -11.92
C GLY A 351 -26.29 0.59 -11.89
N ARG A 352 -25.84 1.19 -10.79
CA ARG A 352 -25.76 2.64 -10.58
C ARG A 352 -24.31 3.06 -10.50
N ILE A 353 -24.02 4.27 -10.98
CA ILE A 353 -22.71 4.92 -10.78
C ILE A 353 -22.91 6.02 -9.74
N LEU A 354 -22.04 6.03 -8.74
CA LEU A 354 -22.09 6.97 -7.61
C LEU A 354 -20.80 7.78 -7.58
N GLN A 355 -20.93 9.08 -7.44
CA GLN A 355 -19.86 9.99 -7.09
C GLN A 355 -19.89 10.21 -5.59
N MET A 356 -18.73 10.11 -4.97
CA MET A 356 -18.58 10.28 -3.53
C MET A 356 -18.27 11.76 -3.22
N HIS A 357 -19.01 12.31 -2.27
CA HIS A 357 -18.82 13.66 -1.74
C HIS A 357 -18.78 13.55 -0.21
N ALA A 358 -17.61 13.30 0.33
CA ALA A 358 -17.45 12.98 1.75
C ALA A 358 -18.40 11.82 2.15
N ASN A 359 -19.35 12.03 3.05
CA ASN A 359 -20.33 11.01 3.46
C ASN A 359 -21.58 10.95 2.56
N ALA A 360 -21.72 11.88 1.60
CA ALA A 360 -22.85 11.91 0.69
C ALA A 360 -22.54 11.16 -0.60
N ARG A 361 -23.55 10.50 -1.16
CA ARG A 361 -23.47 9.76 -2.43
C ARG A 361 -24.39 10.44 -3.43
N GLN A 362 -23.85 10.83 -4.56
CA GLN A 362 -24.61 11.38 -5.65
C GLN A 362 -24.64 10.39 -6.81
N GLU A 363 -25.84 9.99 -7.23
CA GLU A 363 -26.02 9.17 -8.42
C GLU A 363 -25.75 10.00 -9.68
N ILE A 364 -24.92 9.47 -10.57
CA ILE A 364 -24.56 10.09 -11.85
C ILE A 364 -24.88 9.14 -13.01
N SER A 365 -25.25 9.70 -14.16
CA SER A 365 -25.59 8.92 -15.35
C SER A 365 -24.36 8.44 -16.12
N ASP A 366 -23.32 9.25 -16.14
CA ASP A 366 -22.13 9.05 -16.94
C ASP A 366 -20.88 9.36 -16.11
N VAL A 367 -19.80 8.62 -16.37
CA VAL A 367 -18.46 8.89 -15.84
C VAL A 367 -17.46 8.89 -16.98
N TYR A 368 -16.52 9.79 -16.93
CA TYR A 368 -15.64 10.16 -18.04
C TYR A 368 -14.18 9.76 -17.75
N SER A 369 -13.35 9.74 -18.81
CA SER A 369 -11.91 9.57 -18.68
C SER A 369 -11.32 10.48 -17.60
N GLY A 370 -10.40 9.98 -16.78
CA GLY A 370 -9.79 10.71 -15.67
C GLY A 370 -10.64 10.83 -14.40
N ASP A 371 -11.88 10.35 -14.40
CA ASP A 371 -12.74 10.39 -13.20
C ASP A 371 -12.52 9.20 -12.27
N ILE A 372 -12.80 9.43 -10.99
CA ILE A 372 -12.90 8.40 -9.95
C ILE A 372 -14.37 8.32 -9.52
N ALA A 373 -14.93 7.14 -9.57
CA ALA A 373 -16.32 6.88 -9.18
C ALA A 373 -16.48 5.51 -8.52
N SER A 374 -17.67 5.23 -8.01
CA SER A 374 -18.03 3.89 -7.55
C SER A 374 -19.23 3.33 -8.31
N ALA A 375 -19.27 2.03 -8.48
CA ALA A 375 -20.38 1.32 -9.11
C ALA A 375 -21.04 0.33 -8.16
N VAL A 376 -22.36 0.20 -8.29
CA VAL A 376 -23.16 -0.84 -7.67
C VAL A 376 -23.55 -1.86 -8.73
N GLY A 377 -23.56 -3.13 -8.38
CA GLY A 377 -24.03 -4.20 -9.26
C GLY A 377 -22.96 -5.11 -9.84
N LEU A 378 -21.67 -4.76 -9.66
CA LEU A 378 -20.55 -5.61 -10.05
C LEU A 378 -20.39 -6.74 -9.02
N LYS A 379 -20.69 -7.98 -9.44
CA LYS A 379 -20.71 -9.14 -8.53
C LYS A 379 -19.37 -9.86 -8.46
N ASP A 380 -18.76 -10.05 -9.63
CA ASP A 380 -17.53 -10.83 -9.78
C ASP A 380 -16.25 -9.98 -9.71
N THR A 381 -16.35 -8.66 -9.87
CA THR A 381 -15.21 -7.74 -9.84
C THR A 381 -14.55 -7.70 -8.47
N SER A 382 -13.23 -7.83 -8.43
CA SER A 382 -12.37 -7.73 -7.26
C SER A 382 -11.41 -6.55 -7.40
N THR A 383 -10.72 -6.21 -6.32
CA THR A 383 -9.66 -5.19 -6.34
C THR A 383 -8.54 -5.62 -7.28
N GLY A 384 -8.13 -4.72 -8.17
CA GLY A 384 -7.11 -4.99 -9.20
C GLY A 384 -7.68 -5.43 -10.55
N ASP A 385 -8.98 -5.72 -10.65
CA ASP A 385 -9.58 -6.13 -11.93
C ASP A 385 -9.72 -4.94 -12.89
N THR A 386 -9.53 -5.22 -14.17
CA THR A 386 -9.76 -4.27 -15.26
C THR A 386 -11.17 -4.38 -15.81
N LEU A 387 -11.86 -3.27 -15.90
CA LEU A 387 -13.16 -3.13 -16.56
C LEU A 387 -12.97 -2.40 -17.90
N CYS A 388 -13.45 -2.94 -19.00
CA CYS A 388 -13.27 -2.34 -20.31
C CYS A 388 -14.47 -2.55 -21.25
N ASP A 389 -14.40 -1.91 -22.42
CA ASP A 389 -15.31 -2.12 -23.53
C ASP A 389 -15.21 -3.56 -24.05
N GLU A 390 -16.33 -4.22 -24.29
CA GLU A 390 -16.38 -5.62 -24.75
C GLU A 390 -15.73 -5.84 -26.12
N LYS A 391 -15.72 -4.82 -26.98
CA LYS A 391 -15.17 -4.91 -28.34
C LYS A 391 -13.69 -4.59 -28.42
N HIS A 392 -13.17 -3.93 -27.38
CA HIS A 392 -11.78 -3.48 -27.29
C HIS A 392 -11.16 -3.93 -25.95
N PRO A 393 -11.06 -5.26 -25.73
CA PRO A 393 -10.56 -5.78 -24.48
C PRO A 393 -9.12 -5.33 -24.22
N VAL A 394 -8.82 -5.03 -22.96
CA VAL A 394 -7.49 -4.70 -22.48
C VAL A 394 -7.40 -5.11 -21.02
N ILE A 395 -6.27 -5.64 -20.60
CA ILE A 395 -5.93 -5.86 -19.19
C ILE A 395 -4.90 -4.79 -18.83
N LEU A 396 -5.28 -3.87 -17.96
CA LEU A 396 -4.35 -2.91 -17.38
C LEU A 396 -3.45 -3.65 -16.39
N GLU A 397 -2.27 -3.10 -16.13
CA GLU A 397 -1.31 -3.73 -15.23
C GLU A 397 -1.95 -4.11 -13.90
N SER A 398 -1.75 -5.37 -13.48
CA SER A 398 -2.32 -5.92 -12.25
C SER A 398 -1.62 -5.37 -11.01
N MET A 399 -2.37 -5.21 -9.92
CA MET A 399 -1.81 -4.90 -8.61
C MET A 399 -1.24 -6.17 -7.98
N ASN A 400 0.00 -6.13 -7.53
CA ASN A 400 0.61 -7.20 -6.75
C ASN A 400 0.43 -6.89 -5.27
N PHE A 401 -0.18 -7.81 -4.54
CA PHE A 401 -0.38 -7.66 -3.10
C PHE A 401 0.62 -8.54 -2.34
N PRO A 402 1.23 -8.03 -1.26
CA PRO A 402 2.12 -8.82 -0.42
C PRO A 402 1.37 -9.93 0.29
N ASP A 403 2.05 -11.03 0.54
CA ASP A 403 1.51 -12.12 1.35
C ASP A 403 1.40 -11.68 2.83
N PRO A 404 0.35 -12.12 3.54
CA PRO A 404 0.20 -11.86 4.97
C PRO A 404 1.35 -12.49 5.77
N VAL A 405 1.72 -11.85 6.88
CA VAL A 405 2.89 -12.25 7.69
C VAL A 405 2.55 -12.81 9.06
N ILE A 406 1.36 -12.52 9.59
CA ILE A 406 0.89 -13.06 10.88
C ILE A 406 -0.44 -13.77 10.72
N GLU A 407 -0.66 -14.76 11.59
CA GLU A 407 -1.86 -15.56 11.62
C GLU A 407 -2.44 -15.62 13.04
N ILE A 408 -3.76 -15.65 13.13
CA ILE A 408 -4.50 -15.89 14.36
C ILE A 408 -5.58 -16.94 14.12
N ALA A 409 -5.89 -17.72 15.16
CA ALA A 409 -7.03 -18.61 15.13
C ALA A 409 -8.28 -17.87 15.65
N VAL A 410 -9.38 -17.98 14.93
CA VAL A 410 -10.65 -17.35 15.27
C VAL A 410 -11.73 -18.40 15.40
N GLU A 411 -12.34 -18.47 16.57
CA GLU A 411 -13.41 -19.43 16.88
C GLU A 411 -14.70 -18.68 17.19
N PRO A 412 -15.83 -19.00 16.55
CA PRO A 412 -17.12 -18.41 16.90
C PRO A 412 -17.54 -18.86 18.32
N LYS A 413 -18.07 -17.93 19.12
CA LYS A 413 -18.53 -18.24 20.49
C LYS A 413 -19.76 -19.14 20.51
N THR A 414 -20.60 -19.04 19.51
CA THR A 414 -21.84 -19.81 19.41
C THR A 414 -21.98 -20.46 18.03
N LYS A 415 -22.79 -21.52 17.95
CA LYS A 415 -23.11 -22.16 16.65
C LYS A 415 -23.82 -21.21 15.67
N ALA A 416 -24.60 -20.26 16.17
CA ALA A 416 -25.24 -19.25 15.34
C ALA A 416 -24.24 -18.23 14.76
N ASP A 417 -23.12 -18.01 15.42
CA ASP A 417 -22.04 -17.13 14.93
C ASP A 417 -21.19 -17.82 13.85
N GLN A 418 -21.19 -19.15 13.76
CA GLN A 418 -20.42 -19.89 12.78
C GLN A 418 -20.89 -19.59 11.34
N ASP A 419 -22.21 -19.58 11.09
CA ASP A 419 -22.76 -19.25 9.77
C ASP A 419 -22.49 -17.79 9.40
N LYS A 420 -22.62 -16.89 10.38
CA LYS A 420 -22.30 -15.46 10.18
C LYS A 420 -20.82 -15.22 9.96
N LEU A 421 -19.94 -15.98 10.64
CA LEU A 421 -18.49 -15.87 10.46
C LEU A 421 -18.09 -16.09 9.02
N GLY A 422 -18.57 -17.15 8.36
CA GLY A 422 -18.29 -17.41 6.95
C GLY A 422 -18.71 -16.27 6.03
N VAL A 423 -19.90 -15.68 6.28
CA VAL A 423 -20.38 -14.52 5.50
C VAL A 423 -19.54 -13.27 5.76
N ALA A 424 -19.18 -13.01 7.03
CA ALA A 424 -18.35 -11.86 7.40
C ALA A 424 -16.96 -11.96 6.76
N LEU A 425 -16.32 -13.13 6.89
CA LEU A 425 -15.00 -13.37 6.30
C LEU A 425 -15.02 -13.27 4.78
N GLY A 426 -16.02 -13.83 4.11
CA GLY A 426 -16.15 -13.70 2.65
C GLY A 426 -16.20 -12.25 2.20
N LYS A 427 -16.93 -11.38 2.91
CA LYS A 427 -17.00 -9.95 2.59
C LYS A 427 -15.69 -9.21 2.91
N LEU A 428 -15.11 -9.47 4.08
CA LEU A 428 -13.87 -8.80 4.49
C LEU A 428 -12.68 -9.16 3.61
N THR A 429 -12.58 -10.42 3.16
CA THR A 429 -11.56 -10.86 2.21
C THR A 429 -11.77 -10.33 0.78
N GLU A 430 -13.03 -10.03 0.39
CA GLU A 430 -13.29 -9.32 -0.86
C GLU A 430 -12.84 -7.85 -0.81
N GLU A 431 -12.98 -7.20 0.35
CA GLU A 431 -12.58 -5.80 0.56
C GLU A 431 -11.06 -5.67 0.62
N ASP A 432 -10.41 -6.60 1.32
CA ASP A 432 -8.98 -6.57 1.57
C ASP A 432 -8.27 -7.80 0.99
N PRO A 433 -7.55 -7.65 -0.13
CA PRO A 433 -6.86 -8.75 -0.78
C PRO A 433 -5.65 -9.27 0.03
N THR A 434 -5.21 -8.57 1.09
CA THR A 434 -4.13 -9.03 2.00
C THR A 434 -4.67 -9.81 3.19
N LEU A 435 -5.97 -9.77 3.41
CA LEU A 435 -6.63 -10.62 4.39
C LEU A 435 -6.92 -11.98 3.77
N ARG A 436 -6.39 -13.04 4.34
CA ARG A 436 -6.71 -14.42 3.95
C ARG A 436 -7.41 -15.13 5.09
N ALA A 437 -8.40 -15.94 4.75
CA ALA A 437 -9.10 -16.79 5.69
C ALA A 437 -9.15 -18.20 5.13
N HIS A 438 -8.75 -19.17 5.93
CA HIS A 438 -8.86 -20.60 5.59
C HIS A 438 -9.23 -21.40 6.83
N THR A 439 -9.75 -22.60 6.61
CA THR A 439 -9.99 -23.55 7.69
C THR A 439 -8.84 -24.54 7.72
N ASP A 440 -8.19 -24.68 8.87
CA ASP A 440 -7.19 -25.70 9.10
C ASP A 440 -7.86 -27.07 9.12
N GLU A 441 -7.43 -27.96 8.24
CA GLU A 441 -8.05 -29.28 8.04
C GLU A 441 -7.84 -30.22 9.24
N GLU A 442 -6.76 -30.04 10.01
CA GLU A 442 -6.44 -30.90 11.16
C GLU A 442 -7.18 -30.44 12.42
N THR A 443 -7.21 -29.13 12.67
CA THR A 443 -7.81 -28.56 13.89
C THR A 443 -9.27 -28.15 13.71
N GLY A 444 -9.72 -27.97 12.45
CA GLY A 444 -11.03 -27.39 12.15
C GLY A 444 -11.16 -25.92 12.49
N GLN A 445 -10.07 -25.26 12.90
CA GLN A 445 -10.06 -23.85 13.27
C GLN A 445 -10.07 -22.95 12.03
N THR A 446 -10.74 -21.82 12.13
CA THR A 446 -10.64 -20.77 11.13
C THR A 446 -9.40 -19.94 11.43
N ILE A 447 -8.47 -19.91 10.47
CA ILE A 447 -7.25 -19.13 10.56
C ILE A 447 -7.41 -17.86 9.74
N LEU A 448 -7.10 -16.71 10.34
CA LEU A 448 -7.00 -15.42 9.68
C LEU A 448 -5.54 -15.04 9.56
N ALA A 449 -5.12 -14.70 8.35
CA ALA A 449 -3.79 -14.19 8.06
C ALA A 449 -3.86 -12.74 7.58
N GLY A 450 -3.00 -11.88 8.13
CA GLY A 450 -2.99 -10.44 7.86
C GLY A 450 -1.60 -9.82 7.93
N MET A 451 -1.52 -8.51 7.66
CA MET A 451 -0.26 -7.77 7.54
C MET A 451 0.37 -7.40 8.89
N GLY A 452 -0.40 -7.37 9.98
CA GLY A 452 0.08 -7.01 11.31
C GLY A 452 -0.98 -7.18 12.38
N GLU A 453 -0.58 -6.99 13.65
CA GLU A 453 -1.48 -7.14 14.80
C GLU A 453 -2.65 -6.16 14.72
N LEU A 454 -2.36 -4.89 14.43
CA LEU A 454 -3.40 -3.87 14.33
C LEU A 454 -4.40 -4.17 13.20
N HIS A 455 -3.91 -4.67 12.07
CA HIS A 455 -4.76 -5.09 10.96
C HIS A 455 -5.76 -6.17 11.40
N LEU A 456 -5.28 -7.24 12.04
CA LEU A 456 -6.14 -8.33 12.50
C LEU A 456 -7.09 -7.90 13.62
N ASP A 457 -6.65 -7.05 14.54
CA ASP A 457 -7.50 -6.46 15.60
C ASP A 457 -8.68 -5.70 15.02
N ILE A 458 -8.43 -4.90 13.98
CA ILE A 458 -9.48 -4.14 13.29
C ILE A 458 -10.46 -5.08 12.59
N ILE A 459 -9.98 -6.12 11.93
CA ILE A 459 -10.84 -7.12 11.28
C ILE A 459 -11.75 -7.82 12.29
N ILE A 460 -11.21 -8.22 13.45
CA ILE A 460 -12.00 -8.84 14.53
C ILE A 460 -13.04 -7.88 15.07
N ASP A 461 -12.67 -6.64 15.30
CA ASP A 461 -13.60 -5.62 15.81
C ASP A 461 -14.69 -5.30 14.78
N ARG A 462 -14.37 -5.27 13.46
CA ARG A 462 -15.35 -5.15 12.38
C ARG A 462 -16.31 -6.34 12.37
N MET A 463 -15.82 -7.57 12.52
CA MET A 463 -16.70 -8.75 12.63
C MET A 463 -17.71 -8.59 13.76
N ARG A 464 -17.30 -8.09 14.92
CA ARG A 464 -18.15 -7.85 16.06
C ARG A 464 -19.17 -6.72 15.81
N ARG A 465 -18.71 -5.55 15.33
CA ARG A 465 -19.54 -4.34 15.19
C ARG A 465 -20.45 -4.38 13.97
N GLU A 466 -19.91 -4.72 12.80
CA GLU A 466 -20.65 -4.66 11.55
C GLU A 466 -21.49 -5.94 11.31
N PHE A 467 -20.90 -7.11 11.59
CA PHE A 467 -21.53 -8.40 11.29
C PHE A 467 -22.19 -9.08 12.48
N LYS A 468 -22.03 -8.51 13.69
CA LYS A 468 -22.56 -9.08 14.95
C LYS A 468 -22.10 -10.53 15.17
N VAL A 469 -20.82 -10.79 14.94
CA VAL A 469 -20.16 -12.08 15.16
C VAL A 469 -19.23 -11.98 16.36
N GLU A 470 -19.53 -12.75 17.40
CA GLU A 470 -18.68 -12.86 18.57
C GLU A 470 -17.69 -14.01 18.40
N THR A 471 -16.41 -13.74 18.60
CA THR A 471 -15.33 -14.71 18.40
C THR A 471 -14.40 -14.79 19.61
N ASN A 472 -13.82 -15.97 19.83
CA ASN A 472 -12.62 -16.13 20.64
C ASN A 472 -11.42 -16.07 19.69
N VAL A 473 -10.38 -15.37 20.12
CA VAL A 473 -9.16 -15.18 19.32
C VAL A 473 -8.03 -15.93 20.00
N GLY A 474 -7.36 -16.80 19.25
CA GLY A 474 -6.14 -17.45 19.65
C GLY A 474 -4.93 -16.49 19.59
N LYS A 475 -3.80 -16.92 20.16
CA LYS A 475 -2.55 -16.14 20.03
C LYS A 475 -2.20 -15.97 18.57
N PRO A 476 -1.65 -14.80 18.18
CA PRO A 476 -1.12 -14.61 16.81
C PRO A 476 -0.12 -15.70 16.46
N GLN A 477 -0.26 -16.27 15.28
CA GLN A 477 0.68 -17.25 14.76
C GLN A 477 1.57 -16.60 13.71
N VAL A 478 2.82 -17.07 13.65
CA VAL A 478 3.80 -16.61 12.67
C VAL A 478 3.68 -17.48 11.43
N ALA A 479 3.64 -16.88 10.25
CA ALA A 479 3.67 -17.61 8.98
C ALA A 479 5.09 -18.11 8.71
N TYR A 480 5.42 -19.25 9.30
CA TYR A 480 6.68 -19.95 9.02
C TYR A 480 6.69 -20.49 7.60
N ARG A 481 7.88 -20.73 7.07
CA ARG A 481 8.10 -21.39 5.78
C ARG A 481 9.15 -22.48 5.94
N GLU A 482 9.25 -23.33 4.94
CA GLU A 482 10.28 -24.38 4.87
C GLU A 482 11.13 -24.15 3.62
N THR A 483 12.38 -24.59 3.65
CA THR A 483 13.25 -24.65 2.46
C THR A 483 14.27 -25.76 2.58
N PHE A 484 15.03 -25.99 1.52
CA PHE A 484 16.13 -26.96 1.51
C PHE A 484 17.48 -26.27 1.63
N ARG A 485 18.46 -26.91 2.29
CA ARG A 485 19.84 -26.42 2.41
C ARG A 485 20.77 -26.90 1.33
N GLN A 486 20.49 -28.06 0.77
CA GLN A 486 21.40 -28.70 -0.17
C GLN A 486 20.63 -29.46 -1.25
N PRO A 487 21.21 -29.59 -2.45
CA PRO A 487 20.60 -30.37 -3.50
C PRO A 487 20.66 -31.84 -3.22
N ALA A 488 19.66 -32.59 -3.67
CA ALA A 488 19.69 -34.06 -3.65
C ALA A 488 18.78 -34.66 -4.72
N ARG A 489 19.15 -35.82 -5.21
CA ARG A 489 18.33 -36.68 -6.07
C ARG A 489 17.57 -37.71 -5.23
N VAL A 490 16.25 -37.74 -5.41
CA VAL A 490 15.33 -38.49 -4.56
C VAL A 490 14.39 -39.35 -5.40
N GLU A 491 14.13 -40.56 -4.94
CA GLU A 491 13.18 -41.48 -5.54
C GLU A 491 11.77 -41.27 -4.94
N GLY A 492 10.76 -41.14 -5.78
CA GLY A 492 9.35 -41.22 -5.42
C GLY A 492 8.69 -42.40 -6.12
N LYS A 493 8.30 -43.41 -5.36
CA LYS A 493 7.71 -44.64 -5.91
C LYS A 493 6.43 -44.99 -5.18
N PHE A 494 5.37 -45.12 -5.96
CA PHE A 494 4.06 -45.53 -5.49
C PHE A 494 3.63 -46.83 -6.19
N VAL A 495 3.44 -47.88 -5.40
CA VAL A 495 2.94 -49.16 -5.89
C VAL A 495 1.83 -49.64 -4.98
N ARG A 496 0.66 -49.90 -5.54
CA ARG A 496 -0.48 -50.45 -4.82
C ARG A 496 -1.15 -51.54 -5.66
N GLN A 497 -1.28 -52.72 -5.10
CA GLN A 497 -2.06 -53.82 -5.67
C GLN A 497 -3.21 -54.17 -4.73
N SER A 498 -4.43 -54.08 -5.21
CA SER A 498 -5.65 -54.40 -4.47
C SER A 498 -6.58 -55.15 -5.40
N GLY A 499 -6.48 -56.46 -5.51
CA GLY A 499 -7.44 -57.39 -6.09
C GLY A 499 -8.06 -57.04 -7.47
N GLY A 500 -7.32 -56.37 -8.36
CA GLY A 500 -7.76 -55.87 -9.65
C GLY A 500 -6.63 -55.11 -10.36
N ARG A 501 -6.95 -54.07 -11.12
CA ARG A 501 -5.96 -53.20 -11.77
C ARG A 501 -5.11 -52.50 -10.72
N GLY A 502 -3.79 -52.65 -10.76
CA GLY A 502 -2.86 -52.02 -9.83
C GLY A 502 -2.69 -50.50 -10.07
N GLN A 503 -1.92 -49.87 -9.22
CA GLN A 503 -1.46 -48.50 -9.40
C GLN A 503 0.05 -48.45 -9.32
N TYR A 504 0.70 -47.87 -10.32
CA TYR A 504 2.15 -47.76 -10.40
C TYR A 504 2.56 -46.34 -10.86
N GLY A 505 3.39 -45.68 -10.05
CA GLY A 505 4.04 -44.41 -10.40
C GLY A 505 5.44 -44.35 -9.83
N HIS A 506 6.44 -43.99 -10.63
CA HIS A 506 7.82 -43.94 -10.21
C HIS A 506 8.58 -42.82 -10.90
N VAL A 507 9.15 -41.92 -10.09
CA VAL A 507 9.92 -40.77 -10.57
C VAL A 507 11.20 -40.59 -9.76
N TRP A 508 12.26 -40.14 -10.42
CA TRP A 508 13.45 -39.59 -9.80
C TRP A 508 13.41 -38.06 -9.95
N VAL A 509 13.51 -37.34 -8.83
CA VAL A 509 13.44 -35.89 -8.78
C VAL A 509 14.73 -35.35 -8.17
N GLU A 510 15.32 -34.38 -8.83
CA GLU A 510 16.38 -33.54 -8.28
C GLU A 510 15.76 -32.30 -7.67
N PHE A 511 15.99 -32.09 -6.38
CA PHE A 511 15.60 -30.89 -5.67
C PHE A 511 16.85 -30.06 -5.42
N GLU A 512 16.78 -28.77 -5.75
CA GLU A 512 17.86 -27.81 -5.57
C GLU A 512 17.32 -26.57 -4.83
N PRO A 513 18.01 -26.06 -3.79
CA PRO A 513 17.66 -24.77 -3.19
C PRO A 513 17.93 -23.65 -4.19
N LEU A 514 17.05 -22.65 -4.21
CA LEU A 514 17.20 -21.41 -4.97
C LEU A 514 17.54 -20.26 -4.03
N GLU A 515 17.85 -19.09 -4.62
CA GLU A 515 18.02 -17.87 -3.85
C GLU A 515 16.72 -17.45 -3.17
N ALA A 516 16.83 -16.86 -1.98
CA ALA A 516 15.68 -16.41 -1.21
C ALA A 516 14.78 -15.45 -2.01
N GLY A 517 13.50 -15.74 -2.04
CA GLY A 517 12.51 -14.96 -2.79
C GLY A 517 12.36 -15.31 -4.27
N SER A 518 13.08 -16.32 -4.76
CA SER A 518 12.96 -16.78 -6.17
C SER A 518 11.68 -17.54 -6.46
N GLY A 519 10.99 -18.01 -5.41
CA GLY A 519 9.83 -18.89 -5.55
C GLY A 519 10.21 -20.31 -5.97
N ASN A 520 9.20 -21.17 -6.22
CA ASN A 520 9.41 -22.56 -6.62
C ASN A 520 9.43 -22.69 -8.14
N VAL A 521 10.35 -23.52 -8.64
CA VAL A 521 10.52 -23.79 -10.08
C VAL A 521 10.35 -25.28 -10.37
N PHE A 522 9.58 -25.62 -11.40
CA PHE A 522 9.26 -27.00 -11.77
C PHE A 522 9.73 -27.26 -13.20
N GLU A 523 10.56 -28.29 -13.37
CA GLU A 523 11.12 -28.66 -14.66
C GLU A 523 11.11 -30.16 -14.88
N SER A 524 11.26 -30.58 -16.13
CA SER A 524 11.50 -31.97 -16.52
C SER A 524 12.67 -32.07 -17.48
N LYS A 525 13.59 -32.96 -17.15
CA LYS A 525 14.73 -33.35 -17.99
C LYS A 525 14.69 -34.84 -18.36
N VAL A 526 13.51 -35.44 -18.36
CA VAL A 526 13.37 -36.87 -18.72
C VAL A 526 13.73 -37.06 -20.17
N VAL A 527 14.65 -38.00 -20.41
CA VAL A 527 15.16 -38.38 -21.74
C VAL A 527 14.82 -39.84 -22.03
N GLY A 528 14.53 -40.16 -23.29
CA GLY A 528 14.34 -41.56 -23.73
C GLY A 528 12.99 -42.18 -23.39
N GLY A 529 12.03 -41.40 -22.87
CA GLY A 529 10.67 -41.87 -22.64
C GLY A 529 10.50 -42.76 -21.41
N SER A 530 11.44 -42.72 -20.45
CA SER A 530 11.36 -43.48 -19.20
C SER A 530 10.10 -43.13 -18.39
N VAL A 531 9.61 -41.92 -18.53
CA VAL A 531 8.29 -41.47 -18.05
C VAL A 531 7.51 -40.87 -19.25
N PRO A 532 6.32 -41.38 -19.58
CA PRO A 532 5.47 -40.82 -20.60
C PRO A 532 5.11 -39.36 -20.31
N ARG A 533 5.04 -38.53 -21.35
CA ARG A 533 4.79 -37.08 -21.21
C ARG A 533 3.52 -36.75 -20.44
N GLU A 534 2.48 -37.57 -20.59
CA GLU A 534 1.20 -37.44 -19.92
C GLU A 534 1.28 -37.58 -18.39
N TYR A 535 2.31 -38.23 -17.86
CA TYR A 535 2.51 -38.41 -16.41
C TYR A 535 3.46 -37.40 -15.77
N ILE A 536 4.20 -36.62 -16.57
CA ILE A 536 5.14 -35.63 -16.07
C ILE A 536 4.38 -34.47 -15.34
N ALA A 537 3.36 -33.92 -15.98
CA ALA A 537 2.56 -32.85 -15.40
C ALA A 537 1.84 -33.28 -14.10
N PRO A 538 1.18 -34.47 -14.04
CA PRO A 538 0.63 -34.99 -12.78
C PRO A 538 1.67 -35.16 -11.66
N ALA A 539 2.88 -35.65 -11.99
CA ALA A 539 3.94 -35.83 -11.01
C ALA A 539 4.42 -34.47 -10.45
N LEU A 540 4.63 -33.47 -11.31
CA LEU A 540 4.96 -32.10 -10.90
C LEU A 540 3.84 -31.47 -10.06
N ALA A 541 2.58 -31.66 -10.44
CA ALA A 541 1.43 -31.20 -9.65
C ALA A 541 1.39 -31.82 -8.26
N GLY A 542 1.74 -33.11 -8.15
CA GLY A 542 1.85 -33.79 -6.86
C GLY A 542 2.96 -33.23 -5.96
N ILE A 543 4.08 -32.81 -6.55
CA ILE A 543 5.15 -32.12 -5.85
C ILE A 543 4.67 -30.74 -5.38
N GLU A 544 4.10 -29.95 -6.28
CA GLU A 544 3.63 -28.59 -6.01
C GLU A 544 2.57 -28.56 -4.91
N GLU A 545 1.55 -29.42 -4.98
CA GLU A 545 0.53 -29.51 -3.93
C GLU A 545 1.12 -29.91 -2.58
N SER A 546 2.09 -30.82 -2.59
CA SER A 546 2.75 -31.23 -1.35
C SER A 546 3.67 -30.16 -0.77
N MET A 547 4.25 -29.27 -1.61
CA MET A 547 5.03 -28.12 -1.16
C MET A 547 4.19 -27.13 -0.37
N LYS A 548 2.90 -27.01 -0.64
CA LYS A 548 1.99 -26.14 0.12
C LYS A 548 1.87 -26.57 1.59
N ASN A 549 1.99 -27.88 1.84
CA ASN A 549 1.91 -28.44 3.19
C ASN A 549 3.29 -28.73 3.80
N GLY A 550 4.37 -28.41 3.09
CA GLY A 550 5.74 -28.63 3.54
C GLY A 550 6.12 -30.07 3.83
N VAL A 551 7.27 -30.26 4.47
CA VAL A 551 7.81 -31.59 4.78
C VAL A 551 8.26 -31.73 6.24
N ILE A 552 8.35 -30.63 7.01
CA ILE A 552 8.81 -30.62 8.41
C ILE A 552 7.62 -30.54 9.37
N ALA A 553 6.83 -29.48 9.26
CA ALA A 553 5.82 -29.10 10.24
C ALA A 553 4.52 -28.55 9.63
N GLY A 554 4.31 -28.72 8.33
CA GLY A 554 3.10 -28.27 7.66
C GLY A 554 3.18 -26.86 7.09
N PHE A 555 4.36 -26.24 7.05
CA PHE A 555 4.53 -24.88 6.49
C PHE A 555 4.94 -24.93 5.01
N PRO A 556 4.51 -23.96 4.18
CA PRO A 556 4.83 -23.96 2.76
C PRO A 556 6.33 -24.04 2.49
N LEU A 557 6.74 -24.95 1.61
CA LEU A 557 8.12 -25.06 1.12
C LEU A 557 8.34 -24.06 0.00
N VAL A 558 9.37 -23.23 0.11
CA VAL A 558 9.68 -22.13 -0.82
C VAL A 558 11.12 -22.16 -1.30
N ASP A 559 11.37 -21.48 -2.42
CA ASP A 559 12.70 -21.29 -3.01
C ASP A 559 13.40 -22.61 -3.34
N VAL A 560 12.64 -23.51 -3.96
CA VAL A 560 13.11 -24.85 -4.35
C VAL A 560 12.80 -25.11 -5.82
N LYS A 561 13.81 -25.58 -6.53
CA LYS A 561 13.67 -26.12 -7.88
C LYS A 561 13.49 -27.64 -7.81
N ALA A 562 12.42 -28.14 -8.42
CA ALA A 562 12.14 -29.56 -8.57
C ALA A 562 12.25 -29.96 -10.04
N THR A 563 13.18 -30.85 -10.36
CA THR A 563 13.41 -31.33 -11.71
C THR A 563 13.21 -32.85 -11.77
N ILE A 564 12.22 -33.31 -12.53
CA ILE A 564 12.07 -34.74 -12.81
C ILE A 564 13.14 -35.12 -13.82
N VAL A 565 14.02 -36.08 -13.43
CA VAL A 565 15.17 -36.48 -14.26
C VAL A 565 15.03 -37.86 -14.83
N ASP A 566 14.28 -38.76 -14.15
CA ASP A 566 14.11 -40.15 -14.57
C ASP A 566 12.87 -40.76 -13.91
N GLY A 567 12.56 -42.01 -14.26
CA GLY A 567 11.47 -42.77 -13.65
C GLY A 567 11.23 -44.07 -14.38
N SER A 568 10.11 -44.69 -14.09
CA SER A 568 9.62 -45.87 -14.85
C SER A 568 8.08 -45.91 -14.78
N TYR A 569 7.48 -46.58 -15.74
CA TYR A 569 6.04 -46.80 -15.80
C TYR A 569 5.72 -48.28 -16.06
N HIS A 570 4.48 -48.63 -15.85
CA HIS A 570 3.92 -49.93 -16.14
C HIS A 570 2.72 -49.79 -17.10
N ASP A 571 2.74 -50.49 -18.22
CA ASP A 571 1.78 -50.32 -19.30
C ASP A 571 0.31 -50.43 -18.88
N VAL A 572 0.03 -51.23 -17.84
CA VAL A 572 -1.35 -51.50 -17.38
C VAL A 572 -1.70 -50.72 -16.11
N ASP A 573 -0.75 -50.57 -15.17
CA ASP A 573 -1.04 -50.08 -13.83
C ASP A 573 -0.65 -48.59 -13.63
N SER A 574 0.01 -47.99 -14.61
CA SER A 574 0.32 -46.53 -14.53
C SER A 574 -0.89 -45.68 -14.84
N ASN A 575 -1.06 -44.62 -14.07
CA ASN A 575 -2.08 -43.60 -14.27
C ASN A 575 -1.65 -42.28 -13.66
N GLU A 576 -2.32 -41.19 -13.99
CA GLU A 576 -2.03 -39.84 -13.52
C GLU A 576 -1.98 -39.73 -11.98
N MET A 577 -2.96 -40.36 -11.31
CA MET A 577 -3.04 -40.33 -9.86
C MET A 577 -1.83 -41.01 -9.20
N ALA A 578 -1.35 -42.16 -9.74
CA ALA A 578 -0.20 -42.83 -9.22
C ALA A 578 1.08 -42.02 -9.35
N PHE A 579 1.24 -41.28 -10.47
CA PHE A 579 2.38 -40.38 -10.64
C PHE A 579 2.27 -39.11 -9.78
N LYS A 580 1.06 -38.58 -9.57
CA LYS A 580 0.81 -37.49 -8.62
C LYS A 580 1.25 -37.90 -7.19
N VAL A 581 0.86 -39.09 -6.75
CA VAL A 581 1.30 -39.64 -5.45
C VAL A 581 2.81 -39.89 -5.41
N ALA A 582 3.41 -40.42 -6.50
CA ALA A 582 4.85 -40.64 -6.59
C ALA A 582 5.64 -39.33 -6.45
N GLY A 583 5.17 -38.22 -7.07
CA GLY A 583 5.72 -36.86 -6.90
C GLY A 583 5.68 -36.41 -5.44
N SER A 584 4.54 -36.57 -4.78
CA SER A 584 4.38 -36.27 -3.36
C SER A 584 5.33 -37.12 -2.46
N LEU A 585 5.51 -38.39 -2.75
CA LEU A 585 6.42 -39.25 -2.02
C LEU A 585 7.89 -38.85 -2.22
N ALA A 586 8.27 -38.42 -3.42
CA ALA A 586 9.60 -37.90 -3.69
C ALA A 586 9.89 -36.67 -2.81
N LEU A 587 8.94 -35.73 -2.71
CA LEU A 587 9.10 -34.54 -1.86
C LEU A 587 9.26 -34.94 -0.37
N LYS A 588 8.44 -35.85 0.12
CA LYS A 588 8.55 -36.35 1.50
C LYS A 588 9.91 -36.97 1.79
N ALA A 589 10.45 -37.75 0.85
CA ALA A 589 11.78 -38.38 0.98
C ALA A 589 12.92 -37.35 0.86
N ALA A 590 12.68 -36.19 0.25
CA ALA A 590 13.66 -35.09 0.15
C ALA A 590 13.96 -34.44 1.49
N LYS A 591 13.06 -34.49 2.47
CA LYS A 591 13.19 -33.85 3.78
C LYS A 591 14.59 -34.03 4.42
N GLU A 592 15.04 -35.28 4.55
CA GLU A 592 16.32 -35.58 5.19
C GLU A 592 17.51 -35.40 4.24
N LYS A 593 17.35 -35.83 2.98
CA LYS A 593 18.40 -35.74 1.98
C LYS A 593 18.78 -34.34 1.60
N CYS A 594 17.80 -33.47 1.48
CA CYS A 594 17.97 -32.02 1.19
C CYS A 594 18.18 -31.18 2.43
N LYS A 595 18.13 -31.76 3.63
CA LYS A 595 18.24 -31.07 4.93
C LYS A 595 17.24 -29.92 5.01
N ALA A 596 15.96 -30.25 5.03
CA ALA A 596 14.89 -29.26 5.16
C ALA A 596 15.01 -28.50 6.47
N VAL A 597 14.79 -27.16 6.41
CA VAL A 597 14.87 -26.24 7.53
C VAL A 597 13.65 -25.33 7.57
N LEU A 598 13.32 -24.84 8.77
CA LEU A 598 12.30 -23.83 8.98
C LEU A 598 12.86 -22.43 8.76
N LEU A 599 12.05 -21.57 8.16
CA LEU A 599 12.30 -20.15 7.99
C LEU A 599 11.28 -19.35 8.81
N GLU A 600 11.77 -18.29 9.45
CA GLU A 600 10.95 -17.30 10.15
C GLU A 600 11.03 -15.93 9.46
N PRO A 601 9.96 -15.14 9.46
CA PRO A 601 9.98 -13.78 8.94
C PRO A 601 10.78 -12.86 9.86
N ILE A 602 11.75 -12.16 9.29
CA ILE A 602 12.57 -11.15 9.96
C ILE A 602 12.03 -9.77 9.59
N MET A 603 11.69 -9.01 10.61
CA MET A 603 11.18 -7.65 10.46
C MET A 603 12.32 -6.66 10.53
N LYS A 604 12.31 -5.69 9.64
CA LYS A 604 13.09 -4.47 9.78
C LYS A 604 12.31 -3.54 10.70
N VAL A 605 12.87 -3.27 11.86
CA VAL A 605 12.26 -2.49 12.92
C VAL A 605 13.02 -1.16 13.06
N GLU A 606 12.31 -0.06 13.02
CA GLU A 606 12.83 1.26 13.33
C GLU A 606 12.12 1.79 14.58
N VAL A 607 12.91 2.12 15.62
CA VAL A 607 12.38 2.63 16.87
C VAL A 607 12.88 4.05 17.06
N THR A 608 11.96 5.00 17.21
CA THR A 608 12.27 6.40 17.52
C THR A 608 11.97 6.67 18.97
N VAL A 609 13.00 7.09 19.72
CA VAL A 609 12.89 7.39 21.15
C VAL A 609 13.75 8.60 21.52
N PRO A 610 13.40 9.35 22.59
CA PRO A 610 14.32 10.31 23.18
C PRO A 610 15.63 9.65 23.59
N GLU A 611 16.74 10.39 23.54
CA GLU A 611 18.10 9.87 23.81
C GLU A 611 18.21 9.17 25.18
N GLU A 612 17.48 9.63 26.17
CA GLU A 612 17.45 9.06 27.52
C GLU A 612 16.95 7.60 27.59
N TYR A 613 16.14 7.16 26.62
CA TYR A 613 15.61 5.78 26.55
C TYR A 613 16.37 4.88 25.57
N MET A 614 17.37 5.40 24.87
CA MET A 614 18.09 4.64 23.82
C MET A 614 18.66 3.32 24.36
N GLY A 615 19.32 3.36 25.55
CA GLY A 615 19.92 2.17 26.17
C GLY A 615 18.88 1.10 26.51
N ASP A 616 17.75 1.49 27.07
CA ASP A 616 16.68 0.59 27.44
C ASP A 616 16.06 -0.07 26.21
N VAL A 617 15.82 0.70 25.14
CA VAL A 617 15.27 0.19 23.88
C VAL A 617 16.24 -0.76 23.19
N MET A 618 17.53 -0.46 23.19
CA MET A 618 18.54 -1.40 22.68
C MET A 618 18.53 -2.72 23.47
N GLY A 619 18.41 -2.64 24.79
CA GLY A 619 18.24 -3.80 25.66
C GLY A 619 16.97 -4.61 25.33
N MET A 620 15.84 -3.93 25.11
CA MET A 620 14.59 -4.57 24.69
C MET A 620 14.71 -5.29 23.35
N LEU A 621 15.32 -4.67 22.34
CA LEU A 621 15.51 -5.26 21.03
C LEU A 621 16.46 -6.46 21.08
N ASN A 622 17.59 -6.35 21.81
CA ASN A 622 18.53 -7.44 21.96
C ASN A 622 17.92 -8.63 22.69
N SER A 623 17.10 -8.42 23.72
CA SER A 623 16.39 -9.50 24.43
C SER A 623 15.39 -10.25 23.54
N ARG A 624 14.98 -9.63 22.43
CA ARG A 624 14.07 -10.16 21.41
C ARG A 624 14.79 -10.69 20.16
N ARG A 625 16.02 -11.15 20.32
CA ARG A 625 16.87 -11.66 19.23
C ARG A 625 17.13 -10.60 18.14
N GLY A 626 16.96 -9.32 18.47
CA GLY A 626 17.16 -8.22 17.55
C GLY A 626 18.64 -8.03 17.21
N ARG A 627 18.95 -7.78 15.94
CA ARG A 627 20.28 -7.38 15.46
C ARG A 627 20.25 -5.91 15.11
N ILE A 628 20.90 -5.08 15.91
CA ILE A 628 20.96 -3.63 15.67
C ILE A 628 21.88 -3.39 14.47
N GLU A 629 21.35 -2.74 13.43
CA GLU A 629 22.07 -2.43 12.20
C GLU A 629 22.65 -1.01 12.17
N GLY A 630 22.01 -0.09 12.88
CA GLY A 630 22.46 1.30 12.92
C GLY A 630 21.64 2.15 13.87
N MET A 631 22.20 3.33 14.15
CA MET A 631 21.56 4.35 14.97
C MET A 631 21.81 5.71 14.33
N ASP A 632 20.78 6.53 14.26
CA ASP A 632 20.85 7.89 13.77
C ASP A 632 20.35 8.86 14.84
N ALA A 633 21.17 9.87 15.14
CA ALA A 633 20.76 10.95 16.02
C ALA A 633 19.91 11.97 15.24
N ARG A 634 18.82 12.39 15.82
CA ARG A 634 17.90 13.36 15.22
C ARG A 634 17.44 14.34 16.30
N ALA A 635 17.46 15.62 16.04
CA ALA A 635 16.94 16.72 16.86
C ALA A 635 16.23 16.33 18.19
N GLY A 636 17.00 15.80 19.16
CA GLY A 636 16.48 15.34 20.47
C GLY A 636 15.86 13.94 20.51
N ALA A 637 15.93 13.16 19.42
CA ALA A 637 15.51 11.76 19.35
C ALA A 637 16.60 10.89 18.74
N GLN A 638 16.56 9.59 19.04
CA GLN A 638 17.40 8.55 18.46
C GLN A 638 16.54 7.59 17.65
N ILE A 639 16.97 7.26 16.46
CA ILE A 639 16.36 6.22 15.62
C ILE A 639 17.25 5.00 15.68
N ILE A 640 16.71 3.90 16.19
CA ILE A 640 17.40 2.61 16.29
C ILE A 640 16.85 1.70 15.22
N ARG A 641 17.69 1.23 14.29
CA ARG A 641 17.33 0.26 13.28
C ARG A 641 17.80 -1.12 13.68
N SER A 642 16.90 -2.09 13.62
CA SER A 642 17.18 -3.46 14.02
C SER A 642 16.44 -4.44 13.11
N LYS A 643 16.98 -5.64 12.97
CA LYS A 643 16.30 -6.80 12.40
C LYS A 643 15.88 -7.73 13.52
N VAL A 644 14.58 -8.00 13.62
CA VAL A 644 14.00 -8.77 14.73
C VAL A 644 13.03 -9.81 14.15
N PRO A 645 13.08 -11.09 14.62
CA PRO A 645 12.06 -12.07 14.22
C PRO A 645 10.65 -11.63 14.62
N LEU A 646 9.67 -11.82 13.75
CA LEU A 646 8.28 -11.40 14.00
C LEU A 646 7.72 -12.03 15.28
N SER A 647 8.06 -13.29 15.57
CA SER A 647 7.63 -13.98 16.78
C SER A 647 8.00 -13.25 18.08
N GLU A 648 9.10 -12.48 18.06
CA GLU A 648 9.60 -11.72 19.20
C GLU A 648 8.98 -10.32 19.29
N MET A 649 8.31 -9.86 18.25
CA MET A 649 7.70 -8.53 18.19
C MET A 649 6.31 -8.46 18.81
N PHE A 650 5.66 -9.60 19.06
CA PHE A 650 4.36 -9.62 19.71
C PHE A 650 4.41 -9.00 21.12
N GLY A 651 3.51 -8.05 21.37
CA GLY A 651 3.47 -7.27 22.61
C GLY A 651 4.59 -6.23 22.75
N TYR A 652 5.43 -6.03 21.74
CA TYR A 652 6.52 -5.04 21.78
C TYR A 652 6.00 -3.60 21.94
N SER A 653 4.89 -3.25 21.30
CA SER A 653 4.25 -1.94 21.45
C SER A 653 3.97 -1.57 22.90
N THR A 654 3.41 -2.50 23.66
CA THR A 654 3.12 -2.32 25.08
C THR A 654 4.41 -2.18 25.90
N THR A 655 5.41 -3.02 25.61
CA THR A 655 6.70 -2.97 26.28
C THR A 655 7.42 -1.64 26.02
N LEU A 656 7.44 -1.19 24.76
CA LEU A 656 8.06 0.08 24.37
C LEU A 656 7.37 1.27 25.03
N ARG A 657 6.04 1.35 24.99
CA ARG A 657 5.26 2.43 25.62
C ARG A 657 5.50 2.49 27.12
N SER A 658 5.49 1.35 27.79
CA SER A 658 5.77 1.25 29.23
C SER A 658 7.19 1.70 29.57
N GLY A 659 8.20 1.23 28.82
CA GLY A 659 9.59 1.54 29.06
C GLY A 659 10.01 2.95 28.68
N THR A 660 9.26 3.64 27.79
CA THR A 660 9.55 5.00 27.32
C THR A 660 8.54 6.04 27.79
N GLN A 661 7.70 5.70 28.77
CA GLN A 661 6.61 6.56 29.28
C GLN A 661 5.70 7.11 28.15
N GLY A 662 5.44 6.29 27.14
CA GLY A 662 4.63 6.64 25.98
C GLY A 662 5.32 7.45 24.90
N ARG A 663 6.61 7.79 25.06
CA ARG A 663 7.38 8.65 24.13
C ARG A 663 8.08 7.87 23.01
N GLY A 664 8.15 6.54 23.10
CA GLY A 664 8.71 5.69 22.06
C GLY A 664 7.67 5.31 21.02
N THR A 665 8.06 5.42 19.75
CA THR A 665 7.30 4.91 18.61
C THR A 665 8.13 3.91 17.83
N PHE A 666 7.49 2.98 17.13
CA PHE A 666 8.20 2.08 16.24
C PHE A 666 7.37 1.80 14.98
N SER A 667 8.08 1.44 13.94
CA SER A 667 7.52 0.84 12.73
C SER A 667 8.26 -0.46 12.43
N MET A 668 7.58 -1.38 11.77
CA MET A 668 8.20 -2.61 11.30
C MET A 668 7.66 -2.98 9.94
N GLU A 669 8.53 -3.54 9.11
CA GLU A 669 8.19 -4.07 7.79
C GLU A 669 8.89 -5.42 7.60
N LEU A 670 8.30 -6.32 6.79
CA LEU A 670 8.97 -7.57 6.46
C LEU A 670 10.24 -7.28 5.66
N SER A 671 11.38 -7.74 6.19
CA SER A 671 12.66 -7.64 5.49
C SER A 671 12.88 -8.85 4.59
N HIS A 672 12.95 -10.03 5.18
CA HIS A 672 13.22 -11.30 4.51
C HIS A 672 12.91 -12.48 5.45
N TYR A 673 13.09 -13.69 4.96
CA TYR A 673 13.02 -14.90 5.77
C TYR A 673 14.41 -15.39 6.10
N GLU A 674 14.65 -15.78 7.36
CA GLU A 674 15.90 -16.43 7.82
C GLU A 674 15.62 -17.78 8.47
N GLU A 675 16.63 -18.61 8.52
CA GLU A 675 16.55 -19.90 9.17
C GLU A 675 16.35 -19.77 10.68
N VAL A 676 15.37 -20.50 11.20
CA VAL A 676 15.07 -20.55 12.63
C VAL A 676 16.20 -21.29 13.37
N PRO A 677 16.72 -20.77 14.50
CA PRO A 677 17.67 -21.49 15.34
C PRO A 677 17.15 -22.87 15.75
N LYS A 678 18.02 -23.87 15.76
CA LYS A 678 17.67 -25.29 15.94
C LYS A 678 16.79 -25.56 17.17
N SER A 679 17.11 -24.95 18.31
CA SER A 679 16.32 -25.09 19.55
C SER A 679 14.89 -24.58 19.42
N ILE A 680 14.70 -23.46 18.75
CA ILE A 680 13.39 -22.85 18.51
C ILE A 680 12.62 -23.64 17.44
N ALA A 681 13.33 -24.12 16.39
CA ALA A 681 12.72 -24.94 15.36
C ALA A 681 12.14 -26.23 15.93
N GLU A 682 12.85 -26.90 16.86
CA GLU A 682 12.36 -28.11 17.55
C GLU A 682 11.08 -27.85 18.35
N GLU A 683 10.98 -26.69 19.01
CA GLU A 683 9.78 -26.28 19.76
C GLU A 683 8.60 -26.03 18.80
N ILE A 684 8.83 -25.29 17.70
CA ILE A 684 7.80 -24.99 16.68
C ILE A 684 7.28 -26.30 16.06
N VAL A 685 8.19 -27.21 15.68
CA VAL A 685 7.83 -28.52 15.11
C VAL A 685 7.01 -29.35 16.09
N SER A 686 7.39 -29.34 17.39
CA SER A 686 6.64 -30.06 18.42
C SER A 686 5.20 -29.52 18.55
N LYS A 687 5.05 -28.21 18.61
CA LYS A 687 3.72 -27.55 18.68
C LYS A 687 2.88 -27.84 17.43
N ALA A 688 3.47 -27.75 16.25
CA ALA A 688 2.78 -28.01 14.98
C ALA A 688 2.31 -29.46 14.83
N LYS A 689 2.98 -30.41 15.48
CA LYS A 689 2.60 -31.84 15.48
C LYS A 689 1.66 -32.27 16.61
N GLY A 690 1.08 -31.32 17.35
CA GLY A 690 0.13 -31.58 18.42
C GLY A 690 0.76 -32.06 19.73
N GLY A 691 2.03 -31.76 19.98
CA GLY A 691 2.66 -31.89 21.29
C GLY A 691 2.20 -30.75 22.23
N GLU A 692 1.74 -31.09 23.46
CA GLU A 692 1.42 -30.12 24.53
C GLU A 692 2.60 -29.23 24.92
#